data_d1ae414a6de253b532baeb44a68c71ce
#
_entry.id   d1ae414a6de253b532baeb44a68c71ce
#
_cell.length_a   1.000
_cell.length_b   1.000
_cell.length_c   1.000
_cell.angle_alpha   90.00
_cell.angle_beta   90.00
_cell.angle_gamma   90.00
#
_symmetry.space_group_name_H-M   'P 1'
#
loop_
_entity.id
_entity.type
_entity.pdbx_description
1 polymer ?
#
loop_
_entity_poly.entity_id
_entity_poly.type
_entity_poly.pdbx_seq_one_letter_code
_entity_poly.pdbx_strand_id
1 'polypeptide(L)'
;MNGSRWLAVGLLSMSVCSGMGLMAQQVKLADPSLPSDDLPAKFVAPERQKDYDKRVVMVPMRDGTRLYTVIVVPKGAKNAPIVLTRTPYDAAHRAARADSDKMIEELPLSDEVFVKAGYIRVYQDIRGKYGSEGVYLMTAPPVNSGYNPSGADDTTDAYDTIDWLVKNVPESNGRVGMIGSSYEGFTVVMALLNPHPALKVAAPESPMVDGWMGDDWFHYGAFRQVNIDYVLGQTAARGSGPDVPHVHKDDYTNFLEAGSADAFARARGMEQLPFWKVMRDNPAYDGYWQSQALDKLIAKKKLTVPTMWEQGLWDQEDMWGAIHSYRALKAAGVPDSMNHLVMGPWFHSQVNREGRNLGPLVWATDTTAQWRQDVLLPFFNQYLKPGSPKADTPNAWIYNPGLDRWETKKVFPEACEAGCPVTSKPLYLQANGGLWFEKPATGEKFDEYVSDPAKPVPYVTRPVDGSNWRTWLVTDQRFVDGRPDVLTYVSEPLKEPMKLSGEPVVHLVASTSGTDSDWVVKLIDVQPESTPETAMSGYELPVGIDIFRGRYRTSFEHPEPIKPDTPLPYVFGLPMVNHTFLPGHRIMVQVQSTLFPLYDRNPQKYVDNIFTAKPEDYQKATQRIWHSGDDASYISLPVVPAEQ
;
A
#
# COMPACT_ATOMS: atom_id res chain seq x y z
N MET A 1 -13.36 15.93 -24.04
CA MET A 1 -14.15 17.05 -24.60
C MET A 1 -13.39 17.65 -25.76
N ASN A 2 -13.72 17.31 -26.98
CA ASN A 2 -13.30 18.07 -28.15
C ASN A 2 -14.43 17.98 -29.17
N GLY A 3 -15.26 19.03 -29.16
CA GLY A 3 -16.30 19.22 -30.12
C GLY A 3 -15.79 20.04 -31.30
N SER A 4 -15.74 19.45 -32.46
CA SER A 4 -15.49 20.16 -33.71
C SER A 4 -16.81 20.69 -34.25
N ARG A 5 -16.99 21.99 -34.27
CA ARG A 5 -18.08 22.69 -34.97
C ARG A 5 -17.71 22.84 -36.42
N TRP A 6 -18.57 22.39 -37.31
CA TRP A 6 -18.58 22.76 -38.73
C TRP A 6 -19.61 23.87 -38.94
N LEU A 7 -19.15 24.97 -39.45
CA LEU A 7 -19.99 26.09 -39.93
C LEU A 7 -20.36 25.83 -41.40
N ALA A 8 -21.62 25.79 -41.67
CA ALA A 8 -22.16 25.86 -43.02
C ALA A 8 -22.37 27.32 -43.41
N VAL A 9 -21.75 27.76 -44.48
CA VAL A 9 -22.06 29.04 -45.15
C VAL A 9 -22.77 28.73 -46.46
N GLY A 10 -24.03 29.10 -46.53
CA GLY A 10 -24.80 29.12 -47.77
C GLY A 10 -24.62 30.42 -48.50
N LEU A 11 -24.42 30.36 -49.78
CA LEU A 11 -24.59 31.52 -50.68
C LEU A 11 -25.35 31.08 -51.96
N LEU A 12 -26.54 31.59 -52.07
CA LEU A 12 -27.33 31.60 -53.31
C LEU A 12 -26.74 32.63 -54.28
N SER A 13 -26.49 32.24 -55.49
CA SER A 13 -26.56 33.17 -56.63
C SER A 13 -27.09 32.40 -57.87
N MET A 14 -28.26 32.79 -58.33
CA MET A 14 -28.80 32.47 -59.65
C MET A 14 -28.02 33.21 -60.71
N SER A 15 -27.60 32.50 -61.74
CA SER A 15 -27.40 33.05 -63.08
C SER A 15 -27.77 31.99 -64.13
N VAL A 16 -28.74 32.39 -64.92
CA VAL A 16 -29.18 31.69 -66.10
C VAL A 16 -28.17 31.93 -67.23
N CYS A 17 -27.65 30.90 -67.85
CA CYS A 17 -27.15 30.94 -69.24
C CYS A 17 -27.22 29.59 -69.89
N SER A 18 -27.85 29.63 -70.97
CA SER A 18 -28.08 28.78 -72.15
C SER A 18 -27.19 27.60 -72.40
N GLY A 19 -27.84 26.57 -72.78
CA GLY A 19 -27.50 25.29 -73.39
C GLY A 19 -26.13 25.13 -74.08
N MET A 20 -25.42 24.16 -73.59
CA MET A 20 -24.53 23.28 -74.33
C MET A 20 -24.68 21.88 -73.76
N GLY A 21 -25.11 20.93 -74.52
CA GLY A 21 -25.24 19.54 -74.13
C GLY A 21 -23.87 18.98 -73.71
N LEU A 22 -23.62 18.94 -72.43
CA LEU A 22 -22.61 18.07 -71.88
C LEU A 22 -23.14 16.65 -71.90
N MET A 23 -22.62 15.83 -72.79
CA MET A 23 -22.70 14.39 -72.68
C MET A 23 -22.21 14.02 -71.31
N ALA A 24 -23.11 13.58 -70.46
CA ALA A 24 -22.69 12.93 -69.17
C ALA A 24 -21.85 11.70 -69.61
N GLN A 25 -20.53 11.83 -69.46
CA GLN A 25 -19.67 10.66 -69.43
C GLN A 25 -20.22 9.78 -68.31
N GLN A 26 -20.86 8.69 -68.65
CA GLN A 26 -21.11 7.60 -67.73
C GLN A 26 -19.73 7.22 -67.17
N VAL A 27 -19.46 7.62 -65.96
CA VAL A 27 -18.35 7.06 -65.18
C VAL A 27 -18.62 5.56 -65.18
N LYS A 28 -17.88 4.81 -65.97
CA LYS A 28 -17.87 3.36 -65.87
C LYS A 28 -17.53 3.06 -64.41
N LEU A 29 -18.55 2.65 -63.68
CA LEU A 29 -18.35 2.10 -62.35
C LEU A 29 -17.28 1.02 -62.44
N ALA A 30 -16.40 1.08 -61.51
CA ALA A 30 -15.23 0.27 -61.31
C ALA A 30 -15.45 -1.22 -61.60
N ASP A 31 -14.38 -1.89 -61.90
CA ASP A 31 -14.24 -3.31 -62.08
C ASP A 31 -15.24 -4.10 -61.21
N PRO A 32 -16.15 -4.90 -61.80
CA PRO A 32 -17.11 -5.68 -61.03
C PRO A 32 -16.49 -6.71 -60.08
N SER A 33 -15.16 -6.86 -60.10
CA SER A 33 -14.43 -7.65 -59.10
C SER A 33 -14.18 -6.92 -57.78
N LEU A 34 -14.40 -5.59 -57.70
CA LEU A 34 -14.31 -4.86 -56.45
C LEU A 34 -15.54 -5.10 -55.57
N PRO A 35 -15.35 -5.36 -54.27
CA PRO A 35 -16.51 -5.57 -53.39
C PRO A 35 -17.37 -4.30 -53.31
N SER A 36 -18.68 -4.47 -53.25
CA SER A 36 -19.65 -3.39 -53.08
C SER A 36 -19.86 -3.01 -51.61
N ASP A 37 -19.28 -3.78 -50.70
CA ASP A 37 -19.31 -3.61 -49.26
C ASP A 37 -18.04 -4.19 -48.69
N ASP A 38 -17.36 -3.44 -47.82
CA ASP A 38 -16.17 -3.86 -47.10
C ASP A 38 -16.48 -4.74 -45.88
N LEU A 39 -17.76 -4.83 -45.50
CA LEU A 39 -18.23 -5.65 -44.40
C LEU A 39 -18.69 -7.02 -44.88
N PRO A 40 -18.03 -8.13 -44.51
CA PRO A 40 -18.53 -9.46 -44.84
C PRO A 40 -19.81 -9.75 -44.06
N ALA A 41 -20.76 -10.48 -44.68
CA ALA A 41 -22.01 -10.87 -44.03
C ALA A 41 -21.77 -11.66 -42.73
N LYS A 42 -20.63 -12.35 -42.63
CA LYS A 42 -20.16 -13.03 -41.43
C LYS A 42 -18.62 -13.09 -41.47
N PHE A 43 -17.99 -12.43 -40.54
CA PHE A 43 -16.55 -12.61 -40.31
C PHE A 43 -16.32 -13.85 -39.43
N VAL A 44 -15.51 -14.77 -39.90
CA VAL A 44 -15.08 -15.94 -39.12
C VAL A 44 -13.61 -15.79 -38.84
N ALA A 45 -13.27 -15.45 -37.58
CA ALA A 45 -11.90 -15.41 -37.16
C ALA A 45 -11.27 -16.82 -37.21
N PRO A 46 -9.98 -16.94 -37.57
CA PRO A 46 -9.28 -18.22 -37.49
C PRO A 46 -9.28 -18.75 -36.05
N GLU A 47 -9.38 -20.08 -35.92
CA GLU A 47 -9.30 -20.73 -34.63
C GLU A 47 -7.89 -20.52 -34.04
N ARG A 48 -7.83 -19.93 -32.84
CA ARG A 48 -6.56 -19.64 -32.13
C ARG A 48 -6.10 -20.89 -31.40
N GLN A 49 -4.80 -21.20 -31.53
CA GLN A 49 -4.18 -22.32 -30.81
C GLN A 49 -3.46 -21.81 -29.57
N LYS A 50 -4.23 -21.62 -28.49
CA LYS A 50 -3.67 -21.23 -27.19
C LYS A 50 -2.83 -22.36 -26.60
N ASP A 51 -1.75 -22.02 -25.87
CA ASP A 51 -0.94 -22.99 -25.13
C ASP A 51 -1.49 -23.27 -23.71
N TYR A 52 -2.70 -22.80 -23.44
CA TYR A 52 -3.44 -23.00 -22.18
C TYR A 52 -4.93 -23.21 -22.43
N ASP A 53 -5.59 -23.75 -21.40
CA ASP A 53 -7.04 -23.80 -21.28
C ASP A 53 -7.51 -22.85 -20.20
N LYS A 54 -8.48 -21.97 -20.50
CA LYS A 54 -9.07 -21.03 -19.55
C LYS A 54 -10.51 -21.45 -19.27
N ARG A 55 -10.81 -21.77 -18.01
CA ARG A 55 -12.11 -22.25 -17.56
C ARG A 55 -12.68 -21.24 -16.57
N VAL A 56 -13.97 -20.93 -16.71
CA VAL A 56 -14.73 -20.13 -15.75
C VAL A 56 -15.75 -21.04 -15.08
N VAL A 57 -15.72 -21.05 -13.75
CA VAL A 57 -16.61 -21.90 -12.95
C VAL A 57 -17.17 -21.12 -11.76
N MET A 58 -18.36 -21.49 -11.34
CA MET A 58 -18.97 -20.98 -10.09
C MET A 58 -18.75 -22.01 -8.99
N VAL A 59 -17.75 -21.77 -8.14
CA VAL A 59 -17.37 -22.69 -7.05
C VAL A 59 -18.34 -22.56 -5.89
N PRO A 60 -19.04 -23.65 -5.49
CA PRO A 60 -20.01 -23.59 -4.39
C PRO A 60 -19.30 -23.58 -3.03
N MET A 61 -19.71 -22.66 -2.16
CA MET A 61 -19.31 -22.60 -0.76
C MET A 61 -20.27 -23.43 0.10
N ARG A 62 -19.89 -23.71 1.35
CA ARG A 62 -20.65 -24.51 2.31
C ARG A 62 -22.06 -24.00 2.61
N ASP A 63 -22.28 -22.69 2.43
CA ASP A 63 -23.56 -22.02 2.63
C ASP A 63 -24.43 -21.94 1.36
N GLY A 64 -23.96 -22.54 0.25
CA GLY A 64 -24.62 -22.54 -1.05
C GLY A 64 -24.31 -21.33 -1.92
N THR A 65 -23.62 -20.32 -1.42
CA THR A 65 -23.12 -19.18 -2.22
C THR A 65 -22.10 -19.67 -3.23
N ARG A 66 -22.12 -19.14 -4.46
CA ARG A 66 -21.19 -19.54 -5.53
C ARG A 66 -20.23 -18.41 -5.87
N LEU A 67 -18.92 -18.73 -5.92
CA LEU A 67 -17.89 -17.75 -6.21
C LEU A 67 -17.32 -17.93 -7.62
N TYR A 68 -17.28 -16.83 -8.35
CA TYR A 68 -16.77 -16.77 -9.72
C TYR A 68 -15.25 -17.02 -9.72
N THR A 69 -14.84 -18.06 -10.45
CA THR A 69 -13.46 -18.54 -10.42
C THR A 69 -12.94 -18.77 -11.83
N VAL A 70 -11.79 -18.20 -12.15
CA VAL A 70 -11.08 -18.38 -13.41
C VAL A 70 -9.90 -19.31 -13.17
N ILE A 71 -9.85 -20.42 -13.91
CA ILE A 71 -8.79 -21.43 -13.83
C ILE A 71 -8.05 -21.44 -15.16
N VAL A 72 -6.75 -21.17 -15.13
CA VAL A 72 -5.88 -21.17 -16.32
C VAL A 72 -4.88 -22.30 -16.20
N VAL A 73 -5.00 -23.28 -17.10
CA VAL A 73 -4.27 -24.55 -17.08
C VAL A 73 -3.33 -24.60 -18.29
N PRO A 74 -2.02 -24.80 -18.12
CA PRO A 74 -1.13 -25.03 -19.25
C PRO A 74 -1.54 -26.27 -20.04
N LYS A 75 -1.58 -26.23 -21.37
CA LYS A 75 -1.94 -27.39 -22.17
C LYS A 75 -1.01 -28.58 -21.92
N GLY A 76 -1.60 -29.74 -21.74
CA GLY A 76 -0.87 -30.96 -21.43
C GLY A 76 -0.37 -31.07 -19.99
N ALA A 77 -0.76 -30.15 -19.11
CA ALA A 77 -0.41 -30.22 -17.68
C ALA A 77 -0.88 -31.52 -17.05
N LYS A 78 -0.01 -32.13 -16.25
CA LYS A 78 -0.28 -33.32 -15.44
C LYS A 78 0.43 -33.18 -14.11
N ASN A 79 -0.25 -33.48 -13.00
CA ASN A 79 0.29 -33.33 -11.66
C ASN A 79 0.87 -31.93 -11.41
N ALA A 80 0.23 -30.89 -11.93
CA ALA A 80 0.65 -29.51 -11.79
C ALA A 80 0.17 -28.90 -10.46
N PRO A 81 0.99 -28.14 -9.77
CA PRO A 81 0.54 -27.44 -8.56
C PRO A 81 -0.34 -26.26 -8.91
N ILE A 82 -1.20 -25.87 -7.97
CA ILE A 82 -2.09 -24.70 -8.10
C ILE A 82 -1.51 -23.51 -7.31
N VAL A 83 -1.56 -22.32 -7.89
CA VAL A 83 -1.43 -21.05 -7.17
C VAL A 83 -2.73 -20.28 -7.28
N LEU A 84 -3.34 -19.97 -6.12
CA LEU A 84 -4.61 -19.30 -5.96
C LEU A 84 -4.40 -17.85 -5.52
N THR A 85 -5.11 -16.93 -6.18
CA THR A 85 -5.30 -15.54 -5.75
C THR A 85 -6.79 -15.26 -5.62
N ARG A 86 -7.24 -14.77 -4.47
CA ARG A 86 -8.63 -14.31 -4.25
C ARG A 86 -8.65 -12.79 -4.24
N THR A 87 -9.57 -12.18 -4.99
CA THR A 87 -9.48 -10.76 -5.37
C THR A 87 -10.82 -10.02 -5.26
N PRO A 88 -10.82 -8.77 -4.80
CA PRO A 88 -11.95 -7.84 -4.96
C PRO A 88 -11.87 -7.03 -6.27
N TYR A 89 -10.94 -7.35 -7.19
CA TYR A 89 -10.55 -6.52 -8.34
C TYR A 89 -10.86 -7.15 -9.70
N ASP A 90 -11.91 -7.99 -9.82
CA ASP A 90 -12.31 -8.68 -11.04
C ASP A 90 -11.35 -9.79 -11.48
N ALA A 91 -11.66 -11.01 -11.07
CA ALA A 91 -10.88 -12.20 -11.41
C ALA A 91 -10.76 -12.44 -12.92
N ALA A 92 -11.77 -12.08 -13.72
CA ALA A 92 -11.70 -12.19 -15.17
C ALA A 92 -10.69 -11.22 -15.77
N HIS A 93 -10.68 -9.97 -15.30
CA HIS A 93 -9.72 -8.95 -15.72
C HIS A 93 -8.30 -9.26 -15.22
N ARG A 94 -8.16 -9.72 -13.97
CA ARG A 94 -6.85 -10.15 -13.41
C ARG A 94 -6.24 -11.29 -14.22
N ALA A 95 -7.02 -12.18 -14.78
CA ALA A 95 -6.57 -13.30 -15.60
C ALA A 95 -6.49 -12.96 -17.12
N ALA A 96 -6.46 -11.67 -17.50
CA ALA A 96 -6.49 -11.22 -18.89
C ALA A 96 -5.68 -9.92 -19.07
N ARG A 97 -4.34 -9.99 -18.89
CA ARG A 97 -3.45 -8.85 -19.16
C ARG A 97 -3.43 -8.45 -20.62
N ALA A 98 -3.43 -9.45 -21.50
CA ALA A 98 -3.49 -9.28 -22.93
C ALA A 98 -4.31 -10.43 -23.55
N ASP A 99 -4.96 -10.20 -24.72
CA ASP A 99 -5.57 -11.28 -25.47
C ASP A 99 -4.51 -12.01 -26.31
N SER A 100 -3.87 -13.02 -25.70
CA SER A 100 -2.78 -13.76 -26.31
C SER A 100 -3.04 -15.26 -26.36
N ASP A 101 -2.37 -15.93 -27.33
CA ASP A 101 -2.31 -17.39 -27.40
C ASP A 101 -1.30 -17.99 -26.42
N LYS A 102 -0.51 -17.15 -25.75
CA LYS A 102 0.49 -17.53 -24.78
C LYS A 102 0.03 -17.23 -23.37
N MET A 103 -0.02 -18.23 -22.50
CA MET A 103 -0.39 -18.08 -21.09
C MET A 103 0.47 -17.03 -20.38
N ILE A 104 1.76 -16.96 -20.70
CA ILE A 104 2.71 -16.01 -20.12
C ILE A 104 2.40 -14.55 -20.49
N GLU A 105 1.76 -14.30 -21.61
CA GLU A 105 1.34 -12.97 -22.05
C GLU A 105 -0.07 -12.63 -21.60
N GLU A 106 -0.93 -13.65 -21.51
CA GLU A 106 -2.32 -13.54 -21.02
C GLU A 106 -2.36 -13.14 -19.55
N LEU A 107 -1.53 -13.75 -18.70
CA LEU A 107 -1.53 -13.55 -17.24
C LEU A 107 -0.67 -12.35 -16.80
N PRO A 108 -0.85 -11.84 -15.58
CA PRO A 108 -0.02 -10.77 -15.00
C PRO A 108 1.48 -11.05 -15.07
N LEU A 109 2.30 -10.00 -15.11
CA LEU A 109 3.75 -10.12 -15.13
C LEU A 109 4.28 -10.88 -13.91
N SER A 110 3.68 -10.69 -12.76
CA SER A 110 4.03 -11.41 -11.52
C SER A 110 3.90 -12.93 -11.62
N ASP A 111 3.05 -13.42 -12.52
CA ASP A 111 2.82 -14.86 -12.70
C ASP A 111 3.85 -15.55 -13.61
N GLU A 112 4.71 -14.77 -14.28
CA GLU A 112 5.64 -15.28 -15.29
C GLU A 112 6.48 -16.46 -14.77
N VAL A 113 6.96 -16.39 -13.53
CA VAL A 113 7.77 -17.44 -12.92
C VAL A 113 6.97 -18.73 -12.70
N PHE A 114 5.70 -18.62 -12.31
CA PHE A 114 4.80 -19.74 -12.13
C PHE A 114 4.37 -20.38 -13.45
N VAL A 115 4.08 -19.55 -14.46
CA VAL A 115 3.75 -20.02 -15.81
C VAL A 115 4.90 -20.81 -16.42
N LYS A 116 6.12 -20.25 -16.40
CA LYS A 116 7.35 -20.93 -16.88
C LYS A 116 7.61 -22.25 -16.14
N ALA A 117 7.22 -22.29 -14.88
CA ALA A 117 7.37 -23.48 -14.06
C ALA A 117 6.18 -24.48 -14.19
N GLY A 118 5.19 -24.23 -15.06
CA GLY A 118 4.09 -25.14 -15.37
C GLY A 118 3.00 -25.22 -14.29
N TYR A 119 2.77 -24.14 -13.55
CA TYR A 119 1.72 -24.05 -12.55
C TYR A 119 0.35 -23.77 -13.17
N ILE A 120 -0.70 -24.26 -12.54
CA ILE A 120 -2.08 -23.85 -12.75
C ILE A 120 -2.29 -22.55 -11.97
N ARG A 121 -2.80 -21.50 -12.65
CA ARG A 121 -3.18 -20.27 -11.99
C ARG A 121 -4.68 -20.19 -11.79
N VAL A 122 -5.09 -19.77 -10.60
CA VAL A 122 -6.51 -19.62 -10.25
C VAL A 122 -6.73 -18.22 -9.67
N TYR A 123 -7.73 -17.54 -10.20
CA TYR A 123 -8.22 -16.25 -9.71
C TYR A 123 -9.69 -16.39 -9.32
N GLN A 124 -10.06 -15.90 -8.16
CA GLN A 124 -11.43 -15.97 -7.68
C GLN A 124 -11.87 -14.61 -7.16
N ASP A 125 -13.02 -14.13 -7.67
CA ASP A 125 -13.69 -12.99 -7.05
C ASP A 125 -14.14 -13.37 -5.64
N ILE A 126 -13.83 -12.51 -4.66
CA ILE A 126 -14.33 -12.70 -3.30
C ILE A 126 -15.85 -12.54 -3.25
N ARG A 127 -16.42 -13.01 -2.16
CA ARG A 127 -17.87 -12.98 -1.89
C ARG A 127 -18.45 -11.57 -2.10
N GLY A 128 -19.50 -11.47 -2.88
CA GLY A 128 -20.25 -10.26 -3.14
C GLY A 128 -19.58 -9.25 -4.08
N LYS A 129 -18.44 -9.60 -4.69
CA LYS A 129 -17.77 -8.77 -5.70
C LYS A 129 -17.86 -9.39 -7.10
N TYR A 130 -17.95 -8.53 -8.11
CA TYR A 130 -17.98 -8.86 -9.54
C TYR A 130 -18.89 -10.05 -9.90
N GLY A 131 -18.33 -11.15 -10.37
CA GLY A 131 -19.07 -12.34 -10.75
C GLY A 131 -19.50 -13.25 -9.61
N SER A 132 -19.00 -13.03 -8.39
CA SER A 132 -19.35 -13.82 -7.21
C SER A 132 -20.68 -13.43 -6.60
N GLU A 133 -21.40 -14.43 -6.08
CA GLU A 133 -22.63 -14.24 -5.32
C GLU A 133 -22.34 -13.83 -3.86
N GLY A 134 -23.40 -13.61 -3.09
CA GLY A 134 -23.33 -13.32 -1.65
C GLY A 134 -23.25 -11.85 -1.30
N VAL A 135 -22.93 -11.58 -0.04
CA VAL A 135 -22.86 -10.24 0.54
C VAL A 135 -21.38 -9.84 0.67
N TYR A 136 -21.06 -8.65 0.21
CA TYR A 136 -19.74 -8.06 0.37
C TYR A 136 -19.66 -7.29 1.68
N LEU A 137 -18.64 -7.59 2.48
CA LEU A 137 -18.18 -6.81 3.61
C LEU A 137 -16.73 -6.44 3.36
N MET A 138 -16.42 -5.15 3.41
CA MET A 138 -15.04 -4.65 3.23
C MET A 138 -14.15 -5.20 4.33
N THR A 139 -13.06 -5.89 3.97
CA THR A 139 -12.13 -6.53 4.91
C THR A 139 -12.85 -7.20 6.08
N ALA A 140 -13.77 -8.12 5.75
CA ALA A 140 -14.71 -8.68 6.73
C ALA A 140 -13.98 -9.23 7.97
N PRO A 141 -14.38 -8.82 9.19
CA PRO A 141 -13.92 -9.46 10.41
C PRO A 141 -14.20 -10.98 10.37
N PRO A 142 -13.35 -11.82 11.01
CA PRO A 142 -13.59 -13.25 11.06
C PRO A 142 -14.97 -13.60 11.61
N VAL A 143 -15.55 -14.70 11.12
CA VAL A 143 -16.77 -15.30 11.68
C VAL A 143 -16.57 -15.52 13.18
N ASN A 144 -17.60 -15.27 13.97
CA ASN A 144 -17.61 -15.33 15.44
C ASN A 144 -16.84 -14.20 16.15
N SER A 145 -16.38 -13.18 15.43
CA SER A 145 -15.83 -11.96 16.06
C SER A 145 -16.88 -11.09 16.77
N GLY A 146 -18.16 -11.31 16.48
CA GLY A 146 -19.27 -10.45 16.91
C GLY A 146 -19.53 -9.27 15.95
N TYR A 147 -18.65 -9.04 14.98
CA TYR A 147 -18.72 -7.91 14.05
C TYR A 147 -18.96 -8.34 12.59
N ASN A 148 -19.06 -9.65 12.32
CA ASN A 148 -19.41 -10.19 11.01
C ASN A 148 -20.81 -10.82 11.05
N PRO A 149 -21.85 -10.13 10.54
CA PRO A 149 -23.21 -10.64 10.56
C PRO A 149 -23.51 -11.64 9.43
N SER A 150 -22.60 -11.82 8.47
CA SER A 150 -22.86 -12.64 7.26
C SER A 150 -22.81 -14.15 7.51
N GLY A 151 -22.17 -14.60 8.61
CA GLY A 151 -21.94 -16.01 8.89
C GLY A 151 -20.89 -16.70 8.02
N ALA A 152 -20.25 -15.96 7.12
CA ALA A 152 -19.14 -16.41 6.26
C ALA A 152 -18.03 -15.36 6.23
N ASP A 153 -16.82 -15.77 5.94
CA ASP A 153 -15.66 -14.90 5.82
C ASP A 153 -14.65 -15.48 4.82
N ASP A 154 -13.55 -14.76 4.61
CA ASP A 154 -12.50 -15.21 3.70
C ASP A 154 -11.75 -16.46 4.18
N THR A 155 -11.82 -16.82 5.46
CA THR A 155 -11.25 -18.08 5.97
C THR A 155 -12.05 -19.27 5.48
N THR A 156 -13.37 -19.20 5.57
CA THR A 156 -14.28 -20.26 5.17
C THR A 156 -14.34 -20.41 3.65
N ASP A 157 -14.38 -19.29 2.94
CA ASP A 157 -14.41 -19.28 1.48
C ASP A 157 -13.12 -19.78 0.85
N ALA A 158 -11.95 -19.44 1.41
CA ALA A 158 -10.67 -19.98 0.96
C ALA A 158 -10.59 -21.49 1.19
N TYR A 159 -11.05 -21.97 2.35
CA TYR A 159 -11.08 -23.40 2.67
C TYR A 159 -11.92 -24.17 1.66
N ASP A 160 -13.16 -23.74 1.42
CA ASP A 160 -14.10 -24.41 0.51
C ASP A 160 -13.62 -24.35 -0.95
N THR A 161 -13.02 -23.23 -1.35
CA THR A 161 -12.43 -23.07 -2.68
C THR A 161 -11.29 -24.06 -2.90
N ILE A 162 -10.38 -24.18 -1.96
CA ILE A 162 -9.25 -25.12 -2.06
C ILE A 162 -9.75 -26.56 -2.08
N ASP A 163 -10.72 -26.91 -1.24
CA ASP A 163 -11.35 -28.24 -1.22
C ASP A 163 -11.98 -28.59 -2.58
N TRP A 164 -12.68 -27.62 -3.18
CA TRP A 164 -13.27 -27.81 -4.50
C TRP A 164 -12.19 -27.98 -5.60
N LEU A 165 -11.16 -27.13 -5.59
CA LEU A 165 -10.09 -27.15 -6.60
C LEU A 165 -9.37 -28.50 -6.63
N VAL A 166 -8.98 -29.04 -5.49
CA VAL A 166 -8.25 -30.31 -5.43
C VAL A 166 -9.09 -31.51 -5.84
N LYS A 167 -10.42 -31.40 -5.78
CA LYS A 167 -11.36 -32.45 -6.19
C LYS A 167 -11.77 -32.35 -7.67
N ASN A 168 -11.77 -31.14 -8.26
CA ASN A 168 -12.39 -30.88 -9.55
C ASN A 168 -11.43 -30.41 -10.65
N VAL A 169 -10.14 -30.23 -10.35
CA VAL A 169 -9.10 -29.89 -11.34
C VAL A 169 -8.19 -31.11 -11.53
N PRO A 170 -8.51 -32.00 -12.50
CA PRO A 170 -7.84 -33.30 -12.63
C PRO A 170 -6.36 -33.19 -13.04
N GLU A 171 -5.93 -32.06 -13.60
CA GLU A 171 -4.54 -31.78 -13.94
C GLU A 171 -3.68 -31.46 -12.72
N SER A 172 -4.31 -31.20 -11.57
CA SER A 172 -3.64 -30.81 -10.33
C SER A 172 -2.97 -32.00 -9.62
N ASN A 173 -1.88 -31.71 -8.90
CA ASN A 173 -1.24 -32.64 -7.97
C ASN A 173 -1.86 -32.60 -6.55
N GLY A 174 -2.94 -31.86 -6.34
CA GLY A 174 -3.61 -31.72 -5.04
C GLY A 174 -2.91 -30.81 -4.04
N ARG A 175 -1.90 -30.01 -4.47
CA ARG A 175 -1.19 -29.04 -3.63
C ARG A 175 -1.49 -27.64 -4.11
N VAL A 176 -1.80 -26.75 -3.16
CA VAL A 176 -2.19 -25.35 -3.42
C VAL A 176 -1.25 -24.43 -2.66
N GLY A 177 -0.78 -23.39 -3.34
CA GLY A 177 -0.18 -22.21 -2.73
C GLY A 177 -1.12 -21.01 -2.89
N MET A 178 -1.03 -20.05 -1.99
CA MET A 178 -1.75 -18.78 -2.10
C MET A 178 -0.77 -17.62 -2.15
N ILE A 179 -1.08 -16.64 -3.01
CA ILE A 179 -0.32 -15.41 -3.18
C ILE A 179 -1.29 -14.27 -3.48
N GLY A 180 -0.94 -13.07 -3.07
CA GLY A 180 -1.73 -11.87 -3.37
C GLY A 180 -1.22 -10.66 -2.62
N SER A 181 -1.47 -9.49 -3.20
CA SER A 181 -0.99 -8.20 -2.70
C SER A 181 -2.16 -7.33 -2.21
N SER A 182 -1.93 -6.53 -1.16
CA SER A 182 -2.94 -5.61 -0.63
C SER A 182 -4.15 -6.36 -0.05
N TYR A 183 -5.36 -6.06 -0.49
CA TYR A 183 -6.55 -6.82 -0.16
C TYR A 183 -6.42 -8.32 -0.55
N GLU A 184 -5.77 -8.64 -1.66
CA GLU A 184 -5.49 -10.04 -2.02
C GLU A 184 -4.56 -10.67 -0.98
N GLY A 185 -3.62 -9.89 -0.42
CA GLY A 185 -2.77 -10.29 0.72
C GLY A 185 -3.57 -10.53 2.00
N PHE A 186 -4.54 -9.66 2.30
CA PHE A 186 -5.51 -9.89 3.38
C PHE A 186 -6.20 -11.26 3.22
N THR A 187 -6.67 -11.63 2.01
CA THR A 187 -7.33 -12.93 1.79
C THR A 187 -6.39 -14.12 2.03
N VAL A 188 -5.08 -13.95 1.76
CA VAL A 188 -4.06 -14.96 2.08
C VAL A 188 -3.91 -15.11 3.60
N VAL A 189 -3.80 -13.99 4.34
CA VAL A 189 -3.69 -14.04 5.82
C VAL A 189 -4.95 -14.65 6.44
N MET A 190 -6.13 -14.32 5.93
CA MET A 190 -7.39 -14.93 6.37
C MET A 190 -7.38 -16.46 6.16
N ALA A 191 -6.89 -16.95 5.02
CA ALA A 191 -6.77 -18.39 4.76
C ALA A 191 -5.83 -19.08 5.75
N LEU A 192 -4.80 -18.37 6.25
CA LEU A 192 -3.85 -18.91 7.24
C LEU A 192 -4.47 -19.06 8.64
N LEU A 193 -5.56 -18.36 8.96
CA LEU A 193 -6.27 -18.53 10.25
C LEU A 193 -6.97 -19.89 10.39
N ASN A 194 -7.38 -20.50 9.27
CA ASN A 194 -8.00 -21.82 9.22
C ASN A 194 -7.61 -22.55 7.91
N PRO A 195 -6.34 -22.93 7.74
CA PRO A 195 -5.83 -23.43 6.47
C PRO A 195 -6.38 -24.80 6.11
N HIS A 196 -6.79 -24.95 4.85
CA HIS A 196 -7.12 -26.26 4.29
C HIS A 196 -5.87 -27.15 4.23
N PRO A 197 -5.96 -28.48 4.46
CA PRO A 197 -4.79 -29.39 4.44
C PRO A 197 -4.00 -29.39 3.13
N ALA A 198 -4.61 -29.02 2.01
CA ALA A 198 -3.94 -28.90 0.71
C ALA A 198 -3.20 -27.56 0.53
N LEU A 199 -3.43 -26.55 1.36
CA LEU A 199 -2.64 -25.31 1.37
C LEU A 199 -1.27 -25.61 1.97
N LYS A 200 -0.22 -25.51 1.14
CA LYS A 200 1.13 -25.96 1.49
C LYS A 200 2.13 -24.82 1.63
N VAL A 201 1.84 -23.66 1.09
CA VAL A 201 2.71 -22.49 1.13
C VAL A 201 1.89 -21.23 0.90
N ALA A 202 2.29 -20.11 1.48
CA ALA A 202 1.64 -18.83 1.31
C ALA A 202 2.66 -17.70 1.18
N ALA A 203 2.31 -16.67 0.37
CA ALA A 203 3.05 -15.43 0.28
C ALA A 203 2.05 -14.24 0.28
N PRO A 204 1.66 -13.74 1.46
CA PRO A 204 0.95 -12.47 1.54
C PRO A 204 1.92 -11.33 1.24
N GLU A 205 1.58 -10.52 0.22
CA GLU A 205 2.37 -9.41 -0.26
C GLU A 205 1.73 -8.10 0.18
N SER A 206 2.48 -7.22 0.85
CA SER A 206 1.96 -5.96 1.38
C SER A 206 0.51 -6.10 1.86
N PRO A 207 0.20 -7.06 2.75
CA PRO A 207 -1.17 -7.39 3.10
C PRO A 207 -1.76 -6.35 4.03
N MET A 208 -3.02 -5.93 3.79
CA MET A 208 -3.81 -5.23 4.78
C MET A 208 -4.08 -6.17 5.97
N VAL A 209 -3.65 -5.81 7.17
CA VAL A 209 -3.69 -6.66 8.36
C VAL A 209 -4.32 -5.96 9.56
N ASP A 210 -3.91 -4.72 9.85
CA ASP A 210 -4.51 -3.90 10.89
C ASP A 210 -4.76 -2.48 10.33
N GLY A 211 -5.97 -2.27 9.82
CA GLY A 211 -6.34 -1.04 9.13
C GLY A 211 -6.39 0.20 10.05
N TRP A 212 -6.22 0.06 11.37
CA TRP A 212 -6.18 1.19 12.28
C TRP A 212 -4.77 1.56 12.72
N MET A 213 -3.86 0.58 12.81
CA MET A 213 -2.52 0.82 13.34
C MET A 213 -1.56 1.41 12.29
N GLY A 214 -1.69 1.05 11.01
CA GLY A 214 -0.75 1.51 10.00
C GLY A 214 -0.99 0.96 8.59
N ASP A 215 -2.10 0.21 8.38
CA ASP A 215 -2.55 -0.16 7.05
C ASP A 215 -3.70 0.77 6.62
N ASP A 216 -4.20 0.63 5.44
CA ASP A 216 -5.25 1.35 4.71
C ASP A 216 -5.91 2.60 5.34
N TRP A 217 -6.44 2.53 6.59
CA TRP A 217 -7.42 3.51 7.07
C TRP A 217 -6.87 4.53 8.04
N PHE A 218 -6.03 4.11 8.97
CA PHE A 218 -5.46 4.97 9.99
C PHE A 218 -3.99 4.68 10.24
N HIS A 219 -3.25 5.71 10.65
CA HIS A 219 -1.92 5.58 11.25
C HIS A 219 -1.96 6.20 12.64
N TYR A 220 -1.81 5.36 13.66
CA TYR A 220 -1.87 5.78 15.07
C TYR A 220 -3.01 6.76 15.35
N GLY A 221 -4.20 6.48 14.76
CA GLY A 221 -5.42 7.27 14.94
C GLY A 221 -5.60 8.46 13.98
N ALA A 222 -4.64 8.81 13.16
CA ALA A 222 -4.81 9.78 12.08
C ALA A 222 -5.48 9.10 10.87
N PHE A 223 -6.61 9.63 10.42
CA PHE A 223 -7.36 9.03 9.31
C PHE A 223 -6.73 9.38 7.96
N ARG A 224 -6.43 8.35 7.15
CA ARG A 224 -5.92 8.49 5.78
C ARG A 224 -7.05 8.88 4.83
N GLN A 225 -7.36 10.16 4.76
CA GLN A 225 -8.56 10.63 4.05
C GLN A 225 -8.49 10.48 2.52
N VAL A 226 -7.31 10.36 1.92
CA VAL A 226 -7.19 10.10 0.47
C VAL A 226 -7.78 8.75 0.07
N ASN A 227 -7.90 7.79 1.00
CA ASN A 227 -8.52 6.50 0.76
C ASN A 227 -10.06 6.54 0.69
N ILE A 228 -10.67 7.72 0.87
CA ILE A 228 -12.11 7.92 0.63
C ILE A 228 -12.50 7.49 -0.79
N ASP A 229 -11.65 7.77 -1.78
CA ASP A 229 -11.87 7.37 -3.18
C ASP A 229 -11.94 5.85 -3.32
N TYR A 230 -11.01 5.15 -2.66
CA TYR A 230 -10.99 3.69 -2.65
C TYR A 230 -12.24 3.10 -1.96
N VAL A 231 -12.67 3.69 -0.83
CA VAL A 231 -13.90 3.25 -0.14
C VAL A 231 -15.11 3.37 -1.07
N LEU A 232 -15.28 4.50 -1.76
CA LEU A 232 -16.39 4.68 -2.71
C LEU A 232 -16.29 3.65 -3.85
N GLY A 233 -15.13 3.54 -4.49
CA GLY A 233 -14.88 2.60 -5.59
C GLY A 233 -15.16 1.15 -5.23
N GLN A 234 -14.85 0.73 -3.99
CA GLN A 234 -15.04 -0.64 -3.55
C GLN A 234 -16.44 -0.95 -3.02
N THR A 235 -17.13 0.03 -2.43
CA THR A 235 -18.37 -0.25 -1.65
C THR A 235 -19.66 0.30 -2.29
N ALA A 236 -19.57 1.17 -3.28
CA ALA A 236 -20.75 1.73 -3.94
C ALA A 236 -21.40 0.78 -4.95
N ALA A 237 -20.69 -0.25 -5.43
CA ALA A 237 -21.20 -1.22 -6.37
C ALA A 237 -20.56 -2.61 -6.20
N ARG A 238 -21.20 -3.65 -6.72
CA ARG A 238 -20.63 -5.01 -6.77
C ARG A 238 -19.39 -5.07 -7.68
N GLY A 239 -19.41 -4.41 -8.82
CA GLY A 239 -18.24 -4.18 -9.67
C GLY A 239 -17.45 -2.96 -9.20
N SER A 240 -16.76 -2.29 -10.13
CA SER A 240 -16.15 -0.99 -9.86
C SER A 240 -17.22 0.05 -9.54
N GLY A 241 -17.08 0.74 -8.43
CA GLY A 241 -17.91 1.89 -8.10
C GLY A 241 -17.59 3.10 -8.98
N PRO A 242 -18.33 4.19 -8.82
CA PRO A 242 -18.04 5.45 -9.51
C PRO A 242 -16.76 6.08 -8.98
N ASP A 243 -16.13 6.91 -9.80
CA ASP A 243 -15.06 7.79 -9.35
C ASP A 243 -15.61 8.87 -8.40
N VAL A 244 -14.79 9.28 -7.44
CA VAL A 244 -15.11 10.41 -6.57
C VAL A 244 -15.02 11.72 -7.37
N PRO A 245 -16.08 12.54 -7.42
CA PRO A 245 -15.99 13.85 -8.09
C PRO A 245 -15.04 14.80 -7.36
N HIS A 246 -13.97 15.24 -8.02
CA HIS A 246 -13.08 16.30 -7.57
C HIS A 246 -13.37 17.59 -8.35
N VAL A 247 -13.56 18.71 -7.63
CA VAL A 247 -13.86 20.02 -8.23
C VAL A 247 -12.59 20.65 -8.78
N HIS A 248 -11.51 20.55 -8.03
CA HIS A 248 -10.19 21.05 -8.38
C HIS A 248 -9.26 19.91 -8.79
N LYS A 249 -8.25 20.21 -9.60
CA LYS A 249 -7.17 19.24 -9.89
C LYS A 249 -6.24 19.00 -8.71
N ASP A 250 -6.25 19.91 -7.74
CA ASP A 250 -5.43 19.88 -6.55
C ASP A 250 -6.26 19.38 -5.36
N ASP A 251 -6.01 18.18 -4.90
CA ASP A 251 -6.71 17.56 -3.78
C ASP A 251 -6.50 18.29 -2.46
N TYR A 252 -5.38 18.99 -2.32
CA TYR A 252 -5.20 19.90 -1.19
C TYR A 252 -6.34 20.91 -1.10
N THR A 253 -6.73 21.50 -2.22
CA THR A 253 -7.85 22.46 -2.27
C THR A 253 -9.19 21.75 -2.05
N ASN A 254 -9.42 20.60 -2.69
CA ASN A 254 -10.66 19.82 -2.54
C ASN A 254 -10.97 19.48 -1.08
N PHE A 255 -10.00 18.96 -0.35
CA PHE A 255 -10.18 18.55 1.05
C PHE A 255 -10.19 19.77 2.00
N LEU A 256 -9.40 20.80 1.71
CA LEU A 256 -9.37 22.02 2.53
C LEU A 256 -10.72 22.74 2.54
N GLU A 257 -11.33 22.92 1.37
CA GLU A 257 -12.63 23.58 1.21
C GLU A 257 -13.78 22.75 1.78
N ALA A 258 -13.70 21.44 1.69
CA ALA A 258 -14.71 20.56 2.28
C ALA A 258 -14.75 20.63 3.81
N GLY A 259 -13.65 20.96 4.46
CA GLY A 259 -13.54 21.10 5.91
C GLY A 259 -13.15 19.78 6.60
N SER A 260 -14.10 18.92 6.94
CA SER A 260 -13.83 17.62 7.57
C SER A 260 -13.98 16.45 6.58
N ALA A 261 -13.46 15.28 6.95
CA ALA A 261 -13.57 14.08 6.13
C ALA A 261 -15.04 13.66 5.90
N ASP A 262 -15.91 13.77 6.93
CA ASP A 262 -17.34 13.44 6.76
C ASP A 262 -18.06 14.48 5.90
N ALA A 263 -17.68 15.76 5.96
CA ALA A 263 -18.25 16.79 5.08
C ALA A 263 -17.88 16.53 3.61
N PHE A 264 -16.63 16.11 3.34
CA PHE A 264 -16.20 15.70 2.02
C PHE A 264 -16.99 14.48 1.51
N ALA A 265 -17.14 13.46 2.34
CA ALA A 265 -17.85 12.24 2.02
C ALA A 265 -19.37 12.46 1.81
N ARG A 266 -20.03 13.27 2.66
CA ARG A 266 -21.45 13.63 2.51
C ARG A 266 -21.76 14.36 1.22
N ALA A 267 -20.90 15.30 0.82
CA ALA A 267 -21.06 16.01 -0.45
C ALA A 267 -21.05 15.05 -1.66
N ARG A 268 -20.63 13.80 -1.46
CA ARG A 268 -20.53 12.74 -2.47
C ARG A 268 -21.47 11.55 -2.21
N GLY A 269 -22.41 11.71 -1.27
CA GLY A 269 -23.44 10.71 -0.96
C GLY A 269 -22.93 9.48 -0.22
N MET A 270 -21.73 9.51 0.35
CA MET A 270 -21.12 8.36 1.02
C MET A 270 -21.75 8.00 2.36
N GLU A 271 -22.58 8.88 2.92
CA GLU A 271 -23.40 8.57 4.11
C GLU A 271 -24.35 7.38 3.88
N GLN A 272 -24.56 6.96 2.64
CA GLN A 272 -25.32 5.77 2.27
C GLN A 272 -24.51 4.48 2.45
N LEU A 273 -23.18 4.57 2.46
CA LEU A 273 -22.28 3.41 2.48
C LEU A 273 -22.10 2.88 3.90
N PRO A 274 -22.43 1.60 4.17
CA PRO A 274 -22.29 1.03 5.51
C PRO A 274 -20.86 1.07 6.05
N PHE A 275 -19.86 0.79 5.22
CA PHE A 275 -18.46 0.79 5.65
C PHE A 275 -17.95 2.20 5.99
N TRP A 276 -18.37 3.23 5.24
CA TRP A 276 -18.08 4.62 5.61
C TRP A 276 -18.61 4.97 7.01
N LYS A 277 -19.83 4.53 7.30
CA LYS A 277 -20.42 4.74 8.65
C LYS A 277 -19.60 4.03 9.72
N VAL A 278 -19.13 2.80 9.45
CA VAL A 278 -18.28 2.07 10.39
C VAL A 278 -17.00 2.85 10.70
N MET A 279 -16.28 3.33 9.69
CA MET A 279 -15.05 4.10 9.90
C MET A 279 -15.30 5.40 10.68
N ARG A 280 -16.31 6.16 10.27
CA ARG A 280 -16.67 7.42 10.91
C ARG A 280 -17.09 7.24 12.38
N ASP A 281 -17.84 6.19 12.66
CA ASP A 281 -18.44 5.96 13.98
C ASP A 281 -17.50 5.22 14.95
N ASN A 282 -16.37 4.67 14.43
CA ASN A 282 -15.35 3.98 15.22
C ASN A 282 -13.94 4.62 14.98
N PRO A 283 -13.73 5.88 15.37
CA PRO A 283 -12.44 6.57 15.13
C PRO A 283 -11.32 6.10 16.07
N ALA A 284 -11.64 5.40 17.18
CA ALA A 284 -10.69 4.82 18.12
C ALA A 284 -10.43 3.34 17.80
N TYR A 285 -9.36 2.77 18.34
CA TYR A 285 -9.01 1.35 18.20
C TYR A 285 -9.91 0.46 19.06
N ASP A 286 -11.19 0.46 18.74
CA ASP A 286 -12.21 -0.26 19.49
C ASP A 286 -12.32 -1.75 19.12
N GLY A 287 -13.34 -2.42 19.66
CA GLY A 287 -13.56 -3.84 19.41
C GLY A 287 -13.78 -4.20 17.94
N TYR A 288 -14.28 -3.27 17.10
CA TYR A 288 -14.40 -3.50 15.67
C TYR A 288 -13.03 -3.69 15.02
N TRP A 289 -12.10 -2.74 15.19
CA TRP A 289 -10.74 -2.81 14.63
C TRP A 289 -9.93 -3.95 15.23
N GLN A 290 -10.02 -4.15 16.55
CA GLN A 290 -9.34 -5.26 17.22
C GLN A 290 -9.80 -6.64 16.73
N SER A 291 -11.07 -6.75 16.31
CA SER A 291 -11.64 -8.01 15.83
C SER A 291 -11.06 -8.47 14.49
N GLN A 292 -10.43 -7.59 13.76
CA GLN A 292 -9.80 -7.84 12.47
C GLN A 292 -8.29 -7.54 12.43
N ALA A 293 -7.64 -7.34 13.57
CA ALA A 293 -6.19 -7.21 13.68
C ALA A 293 -5.53 -8.57 13.44
N LEU A 294 -5.25 -8.89 12.17
CA LEU A 294 -4.85 -10.23 11.75
C LEU A 294 -3.47 -10.65 12.27
N ASP A 295 -2.55 -9.72 12.50
CA ASP A 295 -1.26 -9.97 13.16
C ASP A 295 -1.44 -10.57 14.57
N LYS A 296 -2.36 -10.03 15.34
CA LYS A 296 -2.70 -10.49 16.68
C LYS A 296 -3.51 -11.79 16.66
N LEU A 297 -4.36 -11.96 15.65
CA LEU A 297 -5.17 -13.16 15.49
C LEU A 297 -4.33 -14.37 15.06
N ILE A 298 -3.42 -14.18 14.10
CA ILE A 298 -2.56 -15.28 13.60
C ILE A 298 -1.53 -15.70 14.65
N ALA A 299 -1.01 -14.79 15.46
CA ALA A 299 -0.09 -15.09 16.55
C ALA A 299 -0.72 -15.99 17.64
N LYS A 300 -2.04 -15.98 17.78
CA LYS A 300 -2.80 -16.87 18.70
C LYS A 300 -3.04 -18.27 18.12
N LYS A 301 -2.68 -18.49 16.84
CA LYS A 301 -2.87 -19.77 16.15
C LYS A 301 -1.53 -20.47 15.96
N LYS A 302 -1.58 -21.78 15.81
CA LYS A 302 -0.40 -22.54 15.36
C LYS A 302 -0.26 -22.36 13.85
N LEU A 303 0.77 -21.67 13.40
CA LEU A 303 1.08 -21.60 11.98
C LEU A 303 1.46 -22.99 11.45
N THR A 304 0.73 -23.52 10.48
CA THR A 304 0.95 -24.84 9.88
C THR A 304 1.36 -24.77 8.41
N VAL A 305 1.33 -23.58 7.82
CA VAL A 305 1.68 -23.32 6.44
C VAL A 305 2.93 -22.43 6.41
N PRO A 306 4.03 -22.85 5.78
CA PRO A 306 5.19 -22.00 5.56
C PRO A 306 4.77 -20.73 4.83
N THR A 307 5.13 -19.59 5.40
CA THR A 307 4.67 -18.27 4.93
C THR A 307 5.87 -17.35 4.71
N MET A 308 5.86 -16.67 3.56
CA MET A 308 6.79 -15.61 3.21
C MET A 308 6.03 -14.28 3.16
N TRP A 309 6.26 -13.43 4.13
CA TRP A 309 5.72 -12.07 4.21
C TRP A 309 6.53 -11.16 3.31
N GLU A 310 5.86 -10.42 2.44
CA GLU A 310 6.51 -9.41 1.62
C GLU A 310 6.03 -8.03 2.01
N GLN A 311 6.96 -7.04 2.04
CA GLN A 311 6.69 -5.64 2.36
C GLN A 311 7.55 -4.73 1.48
N GLY A 312 6.95 -3.65 0.95
CA GLY A 312 7.71 -2.54 0.38
C GLY A 312 8.35 -1.68 1.46
N LEU A 313 9.63 -1.30 1.30
CA LEU A 313 10.30 -0.34 2.20
C LEU A 313 9.67 1.07 2.12
N TRP A 314 9.05 1.39 1.00
CA TRP A 314 8.29 2.62 0.77
C TRP A 314 6.86 2.30 0.35
N ASP A 315 6.27 1.31 1.00
CA ASP A 315 4.85 1.02 0.85
C ASP A 315 4.05 2.18 1.40
N GLN A 316 3.20 2.78 0.58
CA GLN A 316 2.42 3.95 0.96
C GLN A 316 1.00 3.62 1.40
N GLU A 317 0.64 2.33 1.45
CA GLU A 317 -0.69 1.85 1.85
C GLU A 317 -0.60 0.93 3.06
N ASP A 318 -0.14 -0.30 2.89
CA ASP A 318 -0.12 -1.32 3.92
C ASP A 318 1.28 -1.41 4.55
N MET A 319 1.59 -0.44 5.42
CA MET A 319 2.92 -0.27 6.02
C MET A 319 3.13 -1.14 7.26
N TRP A 320 2.05 -1.64 7.85
CA TRP A 320 2.05 -2.40 9.10
C TRP A 320 2.07 -3.92 8.87
N GLY A 321 1.27 -4.40 7.94
CA GLY A 321 0.78 -5.76 7.88
C GLY A 321 1.80 -6.86 7.88
N ALA A 322 2.70 -6.92 6.88
CA ALA A 322 3.63 -8.02 6.73
C ALA A 322 4.65 -8.08 7.87
N ILE A 323 5.26 -6.94 8.20
CA ILE A 323 6.32 -6.88 9.20
C ILE A 323 5.82 -7.18 10.62
N HIS A 324 4.63 -6.69 11.00
CA HIS A 324 4.07 -6.92 12.31
C HIS A 324 3.55 -8.35 12.46
N SER A 325 3.00 -8.95 11.39
CA SER A 325 2.65 -10.38 11.36
C SER A 325 3.88 -11.27 11.52
N TYR A 326 4.97 -10.97 10.78
CA TYR A 326 6.24 -11.70 10.91
C TYR A 326 6.77 -11.64 12.36
N ARG A 327 6.81 -10.44 12.95
CA ARG A 327 7.28 -10.22 14.34
C ARG A 327 6.39 -10.93 15.37
N ALA A 328 5.07 -10.83 15.22
CA ALA A 328 4.12 -11.46 16.11
C ALA A 328 4.26 -12.99 16.12
N LEU A 329 4.46 -13.60 14.95
CA LEU A 329 4.73 -15.02 14.82
C LEU A 329 6.09 -15.42 15.41
N LYS A 330 7.13 -14.63 15.24
CA LYS A 330 8.42 -14.88 15.92
C LYS A 330 8.29 -14.81 17.43
N ALA A 331 7.58 -13.82 17.96
CA ALA A 331 7.30 -13.70 19.39
C ALA A 331 6.47 -14.88 19.92
N ALA A 332 5.59 -15.45 19.09
CA ALA A 332 4.82 -16.66 19.39
C ALA A 332 5.65 -17.96 19.27
N GLY A 333 6.94 -17.88 18.94
CA GLY A 333 7.85 -19.03 18.85
C GLY A 333 7.72 -19.86 17.57
N VAL A 334 7.18 -19.29 16.50
CA VAL A 334 7.13 -19.97 15.18
C VAL A 334 8.56 -20.13 14.64
N PRO A 335 8.95 -21.35 14.19
CA PRO A 335 10.28 -21.58 13.65
C PRO A 335 10.59 -20.76 12.40
N ASP A 336 11.84 -20.35 12.24
CA ASP A 336 12.31 -19.58 11.07
C ASP A 336 12.04 -20.29 9.73
N SER A 337 12.02 -21.63 9.71
CA SER A 337 11.67 -22.40 8.52
C SER A 337 10.21 -22.29 8.09
N MET A 338 9.36 -21.65 8.89
CA MET A 338 7.94 -21.48 8.64
C MET A 338 7.54 -20.01 8.46
N ASN A 339 8.42 -19.07 8.79
CA ASN A 339 8.08 -17.65 8.90
C ASN A 339 9.25 -16.82 8.32
N HIS A 340 9.11 -16.40 7.08
CA HIS A 340 10.12 -15.68 6.31
C HIS A 340 9.66 -14.24 6.02
N LEU A 341 10.61 -13.32 5.88
CA LEU A 341 10.32 -11.92 5.53
C LEU A 341 11.14 -11.49 4.32
N VAL A 342 10.51 -10.76 3.41
CA VAL A 342 11.17 -10.06 2.31
C VAL A 342 10.77 -8.59 2.34
N MET A 343 11.73 -7.67 2.26
CA MET A 343 11.44 -6.25 2.12
C MET A 343 12.26 -5.67 0.98
N GLY A 344 11.59 -5.22 -0.07
CA GLY A 344 12.23 -4.63 -1.24
C GLY A 344 12.08 -3.11 -1.33
N PRO A 345 12.82 -2.44 -2.22
CA PRO A 345 12.77 -1.00 -2.41
C PRO A 345 11.55 -0.59 -3.24
N TRP A 346 10.37 -0.98 -2.78
CA TRP A 346 9.13 -0.97 -3.54
C TRP A 346 8.08 -0.05 -2.93
N PHE A 347 7.23 0.49 -3.82
CA PHE A 347 5.94 1.04 -3.45
C PHE A 347 4.89 -0.09 -3.33
N HIS A 348 3.71 0.23 -2.82
CA HIS A 348 2.61 -0.72 -2.63
C HIS A 348 2.31 -1.56 -3.88
N SER A 349 2.37 -2.87 -3.74
CA SER A 349 2.12 -3.83 -4.83
C SER A 349 3.08 -3.73 -6.03
N GLN A 350 4.24 -3.08 -5.90
CA GLN A 350 5.22 -3.02 -6.99
C GLN A 350 5.76 -4.41 -7.36
N VAL A 351 5.73 -5.37 -6.45
CA VAL A 351 6.09 -6.78 -6.71
C VAL A 351 5.38 -7.39 -7.91
N ASN A 352 4.22 -6.85 -8.29
CA ASN A 352 3.45 -7.25 -9.47
C ASN A 352 3.94 -6.58 -10.78
N ARG A 353 4.99 -5.77 -10.74
CA ARG A 353 5.52 -4.95 -11.83
C ARG A 353 7.03 -5.12 -11.95
N GLU A 354 7.66 -4.26 -12.75
CA GLU A 354 9.11 -4.11 -12.77
C GLU A 354 9.59 -3.30 -11.55
N GLY A 355 10.70 -3.73 -10.96
CA GLY A 355 11.30 -3.12 -9.78
C GLY A 355 12.66 -2.48 -10.07
N ARG A 356 12.79 -1.73 -11.19
CA ARG A 356 14.03 -1.06 -11.58
C ARG A 356 14.19 0.32 -11.00
N ASN A 357 13.11 0.93 -10.57
CA ASN A 357 13.11 2.29 -10.03
C ASN A 357 11.91 2.55 -9.12
N LEU A 358 12.06 3.57 -8.27
CA LEU A 358 10.97 4.18 -7.52
C LEU A 358 11.16 5.70 -7.52
N GLY A 359 10.29 6.42 -8.21
CA GLY A 359 10.49 7.86 -8.44
C GLY A 359 11.85 8.13 -9.09
N PRO A 360 12.69 8.99 -8.50
CA PRO A 360 14.03 9.30 -9.03
C PRO A 360 15.08 8.23 -8.67
N LEU A 361 14.77 7.32 -7.75
CA LEU A 361 15.69 6.26 -7.35
C LEU A 361 15.74 5.17 -8.43
N VAL A 362 16.93 4.76 -8.84
CA VAL A 362 17.16 3.74 -9.88
C VAL A 362 18.05 2.65 -9.30
N TRP A 363 17.68 1.40 -9.50
CA TRP A 363 18.40 0.23 -9.00
C TRP A 363 19.20 -0.45 -10.12
N ALA A 364 20.34 -1.03 -9.79
CA ALA A 364 21.19 -1.74 -10.74
C ALA A 364 20.49 -2.92 -11.41
N THR A 365 19.52 -3.53 -10.73
CA THR A 365 18.78 -4.71 -11.21
C THR A 365 17.27 -4.51 -11.13
N ASP A 366 16.51 -5.40 -11.79
CA ASP A 366 15.07 -5.53 -11.55
C ASP A 366 14.84 -6.31 -10.25
N THR A 367 14.68 -5.57 -9.15
CA THR A 367 14.60 -6.14 -7.79
C THR A 367 13.38 -7.03 -7.58
N THR A 368 12.25 -6.75 -8.25
CA THR A 368 11.05 -7.58 -8.18
C THR A 368 11.18 -8.87 -8.97
N ALA A 369 11.78 -8.81 -10.17
CA ALA A 369 12.08 -10.01 -10.95
C ALA A 369 13.07 -10.92 -10.22
N GLN A 370 14.08 -10.33 -9.59
CA GLN A 370 15.07 -11.03 -8.78
C GLN A 370 14.40 -11.79 -7.63
N TRP A 371 13.54 -11.11 -6.85
CA TRP A 371 12.79 -11.77 -5.80
C TRP A 371 11.91 -12.91 -6.31
N ARG A 372 11.14 -12.69 -7.38
CA ARG A 372 10.25 -13.73 -7.93
C ARG A 372 11.01 -14.97 -8.41
N GLN A 373 12.18 -14.78 -9.03
CA GLN A 373 12.96 -15.86 -9.62
C GLN A 373 13.83 -16.58 -8.59
N ASP A 374 14.51 -15.84 -7.73
CA ASP A 374 15.60 -16.37 -6.89
C ASP A 374 15.09 -16.81 -5.51
N VAL A 375 13.96 -16.27 -5.03
CA VAL A 375 13.44 -16.55 -3.69
C VAL A 375 12.03 -17.13 -3.72
N LEU A 376 11.06 -16.43 -4.34
CA LEU A 376 9.65 -16.83 -4.32
C LEU A 376 9.42 -18.18 -5.01
N LEU A 377 9.88 -18.33 -6.26
CA LEU A 377 9.65 -19.55 -7.03
C LEU A 377 10.33 -20.78 -6.41
N PRO A 378 11.59 -20.74 -5.97
CA PRO A 378 12.21 -21.86 -5.24
C PRO A 378 11.45 -22.24 -3.96
N PHE A 379 11.00 -21.23 -3.19
CA PHE A 379 10.20 -21.45 -1.98
C PHE A 379 8.89 -22.16 -2.30
N PHE A 380 8.16 -21.74 -3.32
CA PHE A 380 6.92 -22.39 -3.75
C PHE A 380 7.17 -23.80 -4.31
N ASN A 381 8.21 -23.98 -5.13
CA ASN A 381 8.55 -25.29 -5.69
C ASN A 381 8.82 -26.33 -4.59
N GLN A 382 9.54 -25.96 -3.53
CA GLN A 382 9.86 -26.84 -2.42
C GLN A 382 8.60 -27.48 -1.81
N TYR A 383 7.53 -26.71 -1.64
CA TYR A 383 6.32 -27.19 -0.97
C TYR A 383 5.25 -27.72 -1.93
N LEU A 384 5.27 -27.28 -3.18
CA LEU A 384 4.21 -27.61 -4.14
C LEU A 384 4.58 -28.69 -5.15
N LYS A 385 5.89 -28.89 -5.43
CA LYS A 385 6.36 -29.91 -6.38
C LYS A 385 7.10 -31.01 -5.63
N PRO A 386 6.49 -32.20 -5.47
CA PRO A 386 7.18 -33.31 -4.85
C PRO A 386 8.50 -33.65 -5.56
N GLY A 387 9.58 -33.79 -4.79
CA GLY A 387 10.92 -34.04 -5.31
C GLY A 387 11.74 -32.82 -5.70
N SER A 388 11.20 -31.62 -5.55
CA SER A 388 11.99 -30.38 -5.71
C SER A 388 13.08 -30.31 -4.63
N PRO A 389 14.23 -29.70 -4.96
CA PRO A 389 15.26 -29.42 -3.97
C PRO A 389 14.72 -28.55 -2.84
N LYS A 390 15.31 -28.70 -1.65
CA LYS A 390 15.07 -27.72 -0.57
C LYS A 390 15.62 -26.37 -1.00
N ALA A 391 14.78 -25.34 -0.93
CA ALA A 391 15.19 -23.97 -1.21
C ALA A 391 16.07 -23.43 -0.06
N ASP A 392 17.06 -22.65 -0.39
CA ASP A 392 17.85 -21.87 0.56
C ASP A 392 17.11 -20.54 0.80
N THR A 393 15.95 -20.63 1.46
CA THR A 393 15.12 -19.46 1.73
C THR A 393 15.66 -18.72 2.95
N PRO A 394 16.06 -17.45 2.84
CA PRO A 394 16.55 -16.68 3.99
C PRO A 394 15.45 -16.44 5.02
N ASN A 395 15.83 -16.29 6.29
CA ASN A 395 14.90 -15.91 7.36
C ASN A 395 14.30 -14.52 7.08
N ALA A 396 15.18 -13.58 6.74
CA ALA A 396 14.79 -12.29 6.21
C ALA A 396 15.72 -11.88 5.06
N TRP A 397 15.16 -11.35 3.99
CA TRP A 397 15.87 -10.89 2.80
C TRP A 397 15.44 -9.46 2.52
N ILE A 398 16.32 -8.51 2.82
CA ILE A 398 15.93 -7.11 2.89
C ILE A 398 16.89 -6.27 2.05
N TYR A 399 16.31 -5.41 1.21
CA TYR A 399 17.10 -4.50 0.39
C TYR A 399 17.71 -3.39 1.25
N ASN A 400 18.93 -2.98 0.91
CA ASN A 400 19.59 -1.82 1.47
C ASN A 400 19.70 -0.75 0.38
N PRO A 401 18.81 0.25 0.35
CA PRO A 401 18.81 1.27 -0.69
C PRO A 401 20.08 2.12 -0.74
N GLY A 402 20.68 2.40 0.42
CA GLY A 402 21.93 3.17 0.49
C GLY A 402 23.13 2.45 -0.11
N LEU A 403 23.07 1.12 -0.25
CA LEU A 403 24.12 0.28 -0.83
C LEU A 403 23.69 -0.38 -2.14
N ASP A 404 22.47 -0.14 -2.61
CA ASP A 404 21.87 -0.72 -3.83
C ASP A 404 22.06 -2.25 -3.90
N ARG A 405 21.78 -2.96 -2.80
CA ARG A 405 21.93 -4.42 -2.73
C ARG A 405 20.98 -5.10 -1.76
N TRP A 406 20.73 -6.38 -2.03
CA TRP A 406 20.04 -7.27 -1.11
C TRP A 406 20.96 -7.74 0.03
N GLU A 407 20.38 -7.89 1.22
CA GLU A 407 21.05 -8.43 2.39
C GLU A 407 20.24 -9.58 3.00
N THR A 408 20.91 -10.69 3.27
CA THR A 408 20.34 -11.80 4.03
C THR A 408 20.55 -11.58 5.51
N LYS A 409 19.46 -11.61 6.27
CA LYS A 409 19.48 -11.45 7.73
C LYS A 409 19.14 -12.77 8.42
N LYS A 410 19.92 -13.12 9.43
CA LYS A 410 19.58 -14.24 10.34
C LYS A 410 18.47 -13.85 11.32
N VAL A 411 18.46 -12.59 11.72
CA VAL A 411 17.47 -11.97 12.62
C VAL A 411 17.10 -10.60 12.06
N PHE A 412 15.82 -10.28 12.07
CA PHE A 412 15.33 -8.93 11.79
C PHE A 412 14.13 -8.63 12.71
N PRO A 413 14.08 -7.46 13.36
CA PRO A 413 15.09 -6.39 13.37
C PRO A 413 16.42 -6.82 14.01
N GLU A 414 17.55 -6.26 13.53
CA GLU A 414 18.87 -6.50 14.10
C GLU A 414 19.11 -5.63 15.34
N ALA A 415 18.55 -4.41 15.35
CA ALA A 415 18.59 -3.49 16.48
C ALA A 415 17.18 -3.03 16.87
N CYS A 416 16.96 -2.86 18.16
CA CYS A 416 15.76 -2.29 18.78
C CYS A 416 16.06 -1.84 20.21
N GLU A 417 15.09 -1.22 20.90
CA GLU A 417 15.27 -0.75 22.27
C GLU A 417 15.47 -1.89 23.28
N ALA A 418 14.80 -3.03 23.04
CA ALA A 418 14.95 -4.21 23.90
C ALA A 418 14.64 -5.50 23.12
N GLY A 419 15.39 -6.56 23.40
CA GLY A 419 15.16 -7.91 22.87
C GLY A 419 15.83 -8.23 21.53
N CYS A 420 16.51 -7.29 20.89
CA CYS A 420 17.31 -7.50 19.70
C CYS A 420 18.78 -7.75 20.00
N PRO A 421 19.57 -8.30 19.05
CA PRO A 421 21.02 -8.47 19.21
C PRO A 421 21.77 -7.17 19.52
N VAL A 422 21.31 -6.05 18.97
CA VAL A 422 21.90 -4.72 19.17
C VAL A 422 20.86 -3.81 19.81
N THR A 423 21.30 -3.00 20.80
CA THR A 423 20.42 -1.97 21.39
C THR A 423 20.48 -0.71 20.56
N SER A 424 19.32 -0.15 20.22
CA SER A 424 19.19 1.14 19.52
C SER A 424 19.85 2.28 20.28
N LYS A 425 20.28 3.31 19.54
CA LYS A 425 20.95 4.49 20.09
C LYS A 425 20.06 5.72 20.01
N PRO A 426 19.92 6.52 21.07
CA PRO A 426 19.15 7.76 21.04
C PRO A 426 19.87 8.82 20.18
N LEU A 427 19.19 9.36 19.19
CA LEU A 427 19.60 10.52 18.41
C LEU A 427 18.78 11.71 18.87
N TYR A 428 19.41 12.62 19.62
CA TYR A 428 18.72 13.73 20.27
C TYR A 428 18.53 14.92 19.35
N LEU A 429 17.32 15.51 19.42
CA LEU A 429 17.04 16.85 18.90
C LEU A 429 17.72 17.86 19.82
N GLN A 430 18.40 18.85 19.25
CA GLN A 430 19.17 19.82 20.01
C GLN A 430 18.80 21.25 19.62
N ALA A 431 19.10 22.20 20.50
CA ALA A 431 18.88 23.62 20.24
C ALA A 431 19.52 24.06 18.90
N ASN A 432 18.93 25.07 18.28
CA ASN A 432 19.37 25.66 17.01
C ASN A 432 19.35 24.66 15.82
N GLY A 433 18.44 23.68 15.83
CA GLY A 433 18.30 22.69 14.77
C GLY A 433 19.43 21.66 14.69
N GLY A 434 20.20 21.48 15.77
CA GLY A 434 21.24 20.45 15.85
C GLY A 434 20.64 19.05 16.05
N LEU A 435 21.41 18.03 15.64
CA LEU A 435 20.98 16.62 15.74
C LEU A 435 22.20 15.74 16.00
N TRP A 436 22.27 15.09 17.17
CA TRP A 436 23.38 14.19 17.48
C TRP A 436 23.08 13.22 18.65
N PHE A 437 24.00 12.26 18.88
CA PHE A 437 23.84 11.18 19.87
C PHE A 437 24.14 11.61 21.32
N GLU A 438 24.75 12.77 21.55
CA GLU A 438 24.98 13.28 22.88
C GLU A 438 23.70 13.92 23.43
N LYS A 439 23.36 13.56 24.68
CA LYS A 439 22.18 14.15 25.33
C LYS A 439 22.42 15.66 25.52
N PRO A 440 21.46 16.51 25.13
CA PRO A 440 21.60 17.95 25.31
C PRO A 440 21.80 18.36 26.78
N ALA A 441 22.67 19.34 27.02
CA ALA A 441 22.80 19.97 28.32
C ALA A 441 21.56 20.81 28.66
N THR A 442 21.46 21.25 29.94
CA THR A 442 20.42 22.20 30.33
C THR A 442 20.67 23.56 29.65
N GLY A 443 19.69 24.08 28.95
CA GLY A 443 19.78 25.34 28.18
C GLY A 443 18.43 25.81 27.70
N GLU A 444 18.33 26.24 26.45
CA GLU A 444 17.07 26.49 25.78
C GLU A 444 16.18 25.23 25.84
N LYS A 445 14.90 25.43 26.17
CA LYS A 445 14.05 24.29 26.54
C LYS A 445 13.36 23.64 25.38
N PHE A 446 12.95 24.42 24.41
CA PHE A 446 12.15 23.95 23.28
C PHE A 446 12.32 24.85 22.06
N ASP A 447 12.06 24.30 20.89
CA ASP A 447 11.74 25.02 19.66
C ASP A 447 10.24 25.07 19.48
N GLU A 448 9.70 26.14 18.88
CA GLU A 448 8.25 26.29 18.68
C GLU A 448 7.87 26.68 17.25
N TYR A 449 6.70 26.27 16.85
CA TYR A 449 6.05 26.70 15.61
C TYR A 449 4.54 26.84 15.79
N VAL A 450 3.90 27.58 14.88
CA VAL A 450 2.44 27.70 14.85
C VAL A 450 1.87 26.76 13.79
N SER A 451 1.10 25.78 14.23
CA SER A 451 0.31 24.94 13.32
C SER A 451 -1.03 25.62 13.01
N ASP A 452 -1.30 25.87 11.72
CA ASP A 452 -2.52 26.52 11.23
C ASP A 452 -3.34 25.55 10.38
N PRO A 453 -4.47 25.01 10.86
CA PRO A 453 -5.32 24.12 10.07
C PRO A 453 -5.90 24.74 8.79
N ALA A 454 -5.85 26.07 8.65
CA ALA A 454 -6.24 26.73 7.41
C ALA A 454 -5.13 26.74 6.34
N LYS A 455 -3.89 26.38 6.72
CA LYS A 455 -2.72 26.31 5.84
C LYS A 455 -1.86 25.10 6.17
N PRO A 456 -2.43 23.89 6.18
CA PRO A 456 -1.70 22.70 6.60
C PRO A 456 -0.48 22.44 5.72
N VAL A 457 0.56 21.80 6.28
CA VAL A 457 1.73 21.40 5.50
C VAL A 457 1.32 20.29 4.53
N PRO A 458 1.54 20.45 3.22
CA PRO A 458 1.24 19.40 2.26
C PRO A 458 2.20 18.21 2.40
N TYR A 459 1.74 17.00 2.03
CA TYR A 459 2.59 15.82 2.07
C TYR A 459 3.51 15.69 0.85
N VAL A 460 3.18 16.38 -0.25
CA VAL A 460 3.99 16.52 -1.47
C VAL A 460 3.82 17.93 -2.04
N THR A 461 4.66 18.28 -3.00
CA THR A 461 4.53 19.54 -3.76
C THR A 461 3.15 19.65 -4.41
N ARG A 462 2.51 20.83 -4.30
CA ARG A 462 1.23 21.11 -4.96
C ARG A 462 1.42 21.40 -6.45
N PRO A 463 0.47 21.05 -7.33
CA PRO A 463 -0.83 20.43 -7.02
C PRO A 463 -0.68 18.97 -6.58
N VAL A 464 -1.50 18.59 -5.59
CA VAL A 464 -1.60 17.21 -5.13
C VAL A 464 -2.65 16.50 -5.98
N ASP A 465 -2.25 15.41 -6.62
CA ASP A 465 -3.14 14.57 -7.42
C ASP A 465 -2.72 13.09 -7.35
N GLY A 466 -3.49 12.21 -8.00
CA GLY A 466 -3.21 10.77 -7.97
C GLY A 466 -1.86 10.35 -8.57
N SER A 467 -1.15 11.25 -9.29
CA SER A 467 0.17 10.94 -9.86
C SER A 467 1.26 10.82 -8.79
N ASN A 468 1.08 11.48 -7.65
CA ASN A 468 2.02 11.48 -6.53
C ASN A 468 1.95 10.17 -5.70
N TRP A 469 0.85 9.40 -5.84
CA TRP A 469 0.50 8.33 -4.91
C TRP A 469 1.60 7.28 -4.71
N ARG A 470 2.29 6.87 -5.77
CA ARG A 470 3.32 5.83 -5.69
C ARG A 470 4.69 6.31 -5.26
N THR A 471 4.93 7.62 -5.26
CA THR A 471 6.27 8.18 -5.11
C THR A 471 6.43 9.15 -3.95
N TRP A 472 5.35 9.48 -3.22
CA TRP A 472 5.42 10.50 -2.18
C TRP A 472 6.40 10.16 -1.05
N LEU A 473 6.55 8.87 -0.71
CA LEU A 473 7.50 8.42 0.31
C LEU A 473 8.97 8.56 -0.11
N VAL A 474 9.25 8.79 -1.40
CA VAL A 474 10.60 9.06 -1.89
C VAL A 474 10.73 10.47 -2.48
N THR A 475 9.74 11.34 -2.28
CA THR A 475 9.78 12.72 -2.75
C THR A 475 10.78 13.54 -1.94
N ASP A 476 11.60 14.33 -2.63
CA ASP A 476 12.55 15.28 -2.06
C ASP A 476 11.86 16.23 -1.06
N GLN A 477 12.34 16.25 0.18
CA GLN A 477 11.70 17.01 1.25
C GLN A 477 12.09 18.49 1.27
N ARG A 478 12.99 18.95 0.42
CA ARG A 478 13.33 20.39 0.28
C ARG A 478 12.12 21.29 -0.02
N PHE A 479 11.00 20.74 -0.51
CA PHE A 479 9.77 21.52 -0.74
C PHE A 479 9.15 22.12 0.53
N VAL A 480 9.54 21.63 1.71
CA VAL A 480 9.09 22.20 3.01
C VAL A 480 10.18 22.98 3.72
N ASP A 481 11.35 23.12 3.14
CA ASP A 481 12.44 23.91 3.73
C ASP A 481 12.06 25.36 3.95
N GLY A 482 12.50 25.89 5.08
CA GLY A 482 12.24 27.28 5.45
C GLY A 482 10.77 27.59 5.76
N ARG A 483 9.88 26.60 5.80
CA ARG A 483 8.52 26.79 6.29
C ARG A 483 8.53 27.07 7.79
N PRO A 484 7.79 28.10 8.28
CA PRO A 484 7.75 28.42 9.70
C PRO A 484 6.95 27.42 10.55
N ASP A 485 6.28 26.46 9.93
CA ASP A 485 5.45 25.43 10.55
C ASP A 485 6.08 24.02 10.44
N VAL A 486 7.38 23.96 10.11
CA VAL A 486 8.21 22.74 10.09
C VAL A 486 9.50 23.00 10.85
N LEU A 487 9.77 22.23 11.89
CA LEU A 487 11.08 22.23 12.58
C LEU A 487 12.01 21.23 11.89
N THR A 488 13.22 21.65 11.64
CA THR A 488 14.26 20.84 10.99
C THR A 488 15.50 20.75 11.87
N TYR A 489 15.94 19.50 12.12
CA TYR A 489 17.14 19.18 12.88
C TYR A 489 18.10 18.40 11.99
N VAL A 490 19.36 18.83 11.90
CA VAL A 490 20.34 18.27 10.94
C VAL A 490 21.66 17.96 11.64
N SER A 491 22.22 16.79 11.36
CA SER A 491 23.55 16.40 11.82
C SER A 491 24.66 17.10 11.00
N GLU A 492 25.88 17.07 11.52
CA GLU A 492 27.05 17.27 10.68
C GLU A 492 27.18 16.16 9.62
N PRO A 493 27.92 16.39 8.52
CA PRO A 493 28.18 15.35 7.53
C PRO A 493 28.84 14.14 8.19
N LEU A 494 28.32 12.96 7.89
CA LEU A 494 28.86 11.70 8.39
C LEU A 494 30.27 11.48 7.85
N LYS A 495 31.19 11.07 8.71
CA LYS A 495 32.58 10.71 8.32
C LYS A 495 32.69 9.25 7.90
N GLU A 496 31.86 8.39 8.50
CA GLU A 496 31.82 6.96 8.30
C GLU A 496 30.40 6.53 7.94
N PRO A 497 30.20 5.42 7.23
CA PRO A 497 28.88 4.94 6.92
C PRO A 497 28.13 4.57 8.21
N MET A 498 26.83 4.90 8.26
CA MET A 498 25.93 4.52 9.35
C MET A 498 24.80 3.66 8.84
N LYS A 499 24.73 2.41 9.30
CA LYS A 499 23.70 1.46 8.91
C LYS A 499 22.61 1.36 9.97
N LEU A 500 21.36 1.48 9.52
CA LEU A 500 20.17 1.21 10.31
C LEU A 500 19.57 -0.13 9.89
N SER A 501 19.11 -0.94 10.84
CA SER A 501 18.45 -2.23 10.58
C SER A 501 17.44 -2.56 11.67
N GLY A 502 16.23 -2.03 11.53
CA GLY A 502 15.15 -2.19 12.51
C GLY A 502 14.16 -1.04 12.48
N GLU A 503 13.45 -0.84 13.57
CA GLU A 503 12.44 0.20 13.76
C GLU A 503 13.03 1.44 14.43
N PRO A 504 13.05 2.60 13.76
CA PRO A 504 13.31 3.86 14.47
C PRO A 504 12.09 4.19 15.35
N VAL A 505 12.32 4.46 16.64
CA VAL A 505 11.24 4.80 17.58
C VAL A 505 11.38 6.25 18.02
N VAL A 506 10.32 7.02 17.80
CA VAL A 506 10.23 8.42 18.20
C VAL A 506 9.89 8.51 19.68
N HIS A 507 10.69 9.25 20.45
CA HIS A 507 10.42 9.69 21.81
C HIS A 507 10.34 11.21 21.81
N LEU A 508 9.17 11.73 21.55
CA LEU A 508 8.93 13.16 21.46
C LEU A 508 8.37 13.66 22.79
N VAL A 509 9.01 14.65 23.39
CA VAL A 509 8.42 15.44 24.47
C VAL A 509 7.90 16.73 23.85
N ALA A 510 6.56 16.87 23.81
CA ALA A 510 5.94 17.97 23.11
C ALA A 510 4.78 18.58 23.89
N SER A 511 4.50 19.86 23.64
CA SER A 511 3.32 20.55 24.16
C SER A 511 2.63 21.36 23.08
N THR A 512 1.31 21.54 23.23
CA THR A 512 0.49 22.36 22.37
C THR A 512 -0.28 23.38 23.20
N SER A 513 -0.54 24.57 22.65
CA SER A 513 -1.48 25.52 23.26
C SER A 513 -2.95 25.13 23.05
N GLY A 514 -3.21 24.13 22.19
CA GLY A 514 -4.52 23.52 21.97
C GLY A 514 -4.85 22.41 22.95
N THR A 515 -5.96 21.71 22.71
CA THR A 515 -6.39 20.54 23.48
C THR A 515 -6.32 19.24 22.68
N ASP A 516 -5.82 19.31 21.43
CA ASP A 516 -5.46 18.17 20.59
C ASP A 516 -4.35 18.59 19.61
N SER A 517 -3.62 17.65 19.07
CA SER A 517 -2.59 17.87 18.04
C SER A 517 -2.18 16.55 17.40
N ASP A 518 -1.66 16.62 16.18
CA ASP A 518 -0.94 15.51 15.55
C ASP A 518 0.56 15.84 15.50
N TRP A 519 1.39 14.80 15.57
CA TRP A 519 2.84 14.87 15.48
C TRP A 519 3.30 14.03 14.29
N VAL A 520 3.91 14.66 13.31
CA VAL A 520 4.55 14.01 12.16
C VAL A 520 6.05 14.09 12.35
N VAL A 521 6.70 12.96 12.22
CA VAL A 521 8.17 12.88 12.26
C VAL A 521 8.67 12.22 10.99
N LYS A 522 9.69 12.83 10.40
CA LYS A 522 10.38 12.32 9.22
C LYS A 522 11.85 12.10 9.56
N LEU A 523 12.36 10.91 9.26
CA LEU A 523 13.77 10.59 9.23
C LEU A 523 14.24 10.64 7.79
N ILE A 524 15.27 11.44 7.50
CA ILE A 524 15.65 11.81 6.14
C ILE A 524 17.16 11.59 5.97
N ASP A 525 17.54 11.05 4.82
CA ASP A 525 18.92 10.97 4.33
C ASP A 525 19.18 12.15 3.38
N VAL A 526 19.98 13.10 3.84
CA VAL A 526 20.37 14.28 3.03
C VAL A 526 21.63 13.94 2.24
N GLN A 527 21.51 13.89 0.95
CA GLN A 527 22.64 13.61 0.06
C GLN A 527 23.57 14.83 -0.09
N PRO A 528 24.87 14.62 -0.29
CA PRO A 528 25.79 15.73 -0.53
C PRO A 528 25.47 16.45 -1.85
N GLU A 529 25.72 17.76 -1.89
CA GLU A 529 25.54 18.53 -3.12
C GLU A 529 26.54 18.15 -4.23
N SER A 530 27.64 17.50 -3.87
CA SER A 530 28.66 17.00 -4.79
C SER A 530 28.34 15.63 -5.41
N THR A 531 27.13 15.12 -5.22
CA THR A 531 26.70 13.83 -5.78
C THR A 531 26.82 13.87 -7.32
N PRO A 532 27.38 12.83 -7.96
CA PRO A 532 27.56 12.80 -9.43
C PRO A 532 26.24 12.89 -10.19
N GLU A 533 25.17 12.36 -9.63
CA GLU A 533 23.84 12.41 -10.20
C GLU A 533 23.16 13.73 -9.85
N THR A 534 23.09 14.63 -10.82
CA THR A 534 22.55 15.99 -10.62
C THR A 534 21.14 15.98 -9.99
N ALA A 535 20.32 14.99 -10.31
CA ALA A 535 18.97 14.85 -9.75
C ALA A 535 18.97 14.56 -8.24
N MET A 536 20.06 13.96 -7.73
CA MET A 536 20.22 13.59 -6.32
C MET A 536 21.08 14.59 -5.53
N SER A 537 21.59 15.64 -6.15
CA SER A 537 22.40 16.66 -5.49
C SER A 537 21.60 17.38 -4.41
N GLY A 538 22.03 17.28 -3.16
CA GLY A 538 21.33 17.84 -2.00
C GLY A 538 19.95 17.24 -1.75
N TYR A 539 19.64 16.07 -2.32
CA TYR A 539 18.33 15.43 -2.21
C TYR A 539 18.03 15.00 -0.76
N GLU A 540 16.86 15.33 -0.29
CA GLU A 540 16.37 14.95 1.04
C GLU A 540 15.45 13.73 0.93
N LEU A 541 16.07 12.54 0.94
CA LEU A 541 15.37 11.27 0.80
C LEU A 541 14.74 10.82 2.12
N PRO A 542 13.41 10.70 2.23
CA PRO A 542 12.80 10.10 3.40
C PRO A 542 13.21 8.63 3.56
N VAL A 543 13.69 8.28 4.75
CA VAL A 543 13.97 6.91 5.16
C VAL A 543 12.80 6.33 5.94
N GLY A 544 12.09 7.19 6.70
CA GLY A 544 10.86 6.82 7.39
C GLY A 544 10.04 8.07 7.73
N ILE A 545 8.74 7.99 7.49
CA ILE A 545 7.76 9.05 7.82
C ILE A 545 6.57 8.39 8.48
N ASP A 546 6.11 8.95 9.61
CA ASP A 546 4.81 8.59 10.15
C ASP A 546 4.17 9.75 10.93
N ILE A 547 2.89 9.58 11.27
CA ILE A 547 2.06 10.51 11.99
C ILE A 547 1.47 9.85 13.24
N PHE A 548 1.45 10.58 14.34
CA PHE A 548 0.82 10.13 15.59
C PHE A 548 -0.22 11.14 16.05
N ARG A 549 -1.46 10.69 16.26
CA ARG A 549 -2.55 11.54 16.76
C ARG A 549 -2.51 11.64 18.28
N GLY A 550 -2.17 12.80 18.80
CA GLY A 550 -1.80 13.02 20.19
C GLY A 550 -2.86 12.68 21.23
N ARG A 551 -4.16 12.69 20.90
CA ARG A 551 -5.22 12.26 21.80
C ARG A 551 -5.10 10.78 22.23
N TYR A 552 -4.37 9.97 21.46
CA TYR A 552 -4.15 8.54 21.71
C TYR A 552 -2.87 8.23 22.48
N ARG A 553 -2.18 9.23 23.04
CA ARG A 553 -0.87 9.09 23.72
C ARG A 553 -0.89 8.10 24.89
N THR A 554 -2.03 7.92 25.57
CA THR A 554 -2.17 7.05 26.75
C THR A 554 -2.93 5.76 26.42
N SER A 555 -3.82 5.79 25.46
CA SER A 555 -4.62 4.63 25.05
C SER A 555 -5.15 4.83 23.62
N PHE A 556 -4.99 3.83 22.78
CA PHE A 556 -5.60 3.81 21.45
C PHE A 556 -7.12 3.59 21.51
N GLU A 557 -7.64 2.99 22.58
CA GLU A 557 -9.06 2.72 22.77
C GLU A 557 -9.81 3.92 23.38
N HIS A 558 -9.13 4.70 24.23
CA HIS A 558 -9.73 5.77 25.01
C HIS A 558 -8.97 7.08 24.78
N PRO A 559 -9.33 7.83 23.73
CA PRO A 559 -8.70 9.12 23.45
C PRO A 559 -9.00 10.15 24.54
N GLU A 560 -8.01 10.94 24.91
CA GLU A 560 -8.09 11.98 25.93
C GLU A 560 -7.61 13.34 25.40
N PRO A 561 -8.22 14.47 25.85
CA PRO A 561 -7.72 15.78 25.52
C PRO A 561 -6.29 15.97 26.01
N ILE A 562 -5.50 16.71 25.24
CA ILE A 562 -4.17 17.15 25.63
C ILE A 562 -4.32 18.35 26.60
N LYS A 563 -3.56 18.33 27.68
CA LYS A 563 -3.50 19.46 28.60
C LYS A 563 -2.66 20.58 27.96
N PRO A 564 -3.25 21.78 27.72
CA PRO A 564 -2.54 22.86 27.08
C PRO A 564 -1.21 23.23 27.80
N ASP A 565 -0.23 23.63 26.99
CA ASP A 565 1.08 24.12 27.40
C ASP A 565 1.86 23.21 28.38
N THR A 566 1.47 21.93 28.44
CA THR A 566 2.12 20.92 29.29
C THR A 566 2.98 20.00 28.44
N PRO A 567 4.30 19.87 28.70
CA PRO A 567 5.12 18.88 28.01
C PRO A 567 4.67 17.47 28.37
N LEU A 568 4.40 16.68 27.35
CA LEU A 568 3.92 15.30 27.47
C LEU A 568 4.74 14.39 26.54
N PRO A 569 4.99 13.14 26.93
CA PRO A 569 5.67 12.18 26.08
C PRO A 569 4.72 11.61 25.00
N TYR A 570 5.26 11.45 23.79
CA TYR A 570 4.65 10.75 22.67
C TYR A 570 5.65 9.74 22.14
N VAL A 571 5.27 8.46 22.12
CA VAL A 571 6.15 7.37 21.69
C VAL A 571 5.46 6.58 20.58
N PHE A 572 6.12 6.48 19.42
CA PHE A 572 5.61 5.73 18.27
C PHE A 572 6.74 5.29 17.34
N GLY A 573 6.53 4.17 16.64
CA GLY A 573 7.46 3.66 15.63
C GLY A 573 7.34 4.42 14.32
N LEU A 574 8.46 4.59 13.62
CA LEU A 574 8.48 4.86 12.18
C LEU A 574 8.53 3.52 11.43
N PRO A 575 8.23 3.49 10.12
CA PRO A 575 8.37 2.28 9.34
C PRO A 575 9.74 1.62 9.49
N MET A 576 9.77 0.29 9.44
CA MET A 576 11.01 -0.49 9.52
C MET A 576 11.97 -0.13 8.40
N VAL A 577 13.25 0.02 8.74
CA VAL A 577 14.31 0.41 7.81
C VAL A 577 15.42 -0.61 7.75
N ASN A 578 16.05 -0.72 6.57
CA ASN A 578 17.36 -1.32 6.36
C ASN A 578 18.12 -0.39 5.41
N HIS A 579 18.76 0.65 5.94
CA HIS A 579 19.34 1.73 5.16
C HIS A 579 20.75 2.07 5.64
N THR A 580 21.64 2.42 4.72
CA THR A 580 22.99 2.90 5.04
C THR A 580 23.14 4.34 4.57
N PHE A 581 23.31 5.24 5.53
CA PHE A 581 23.77 6.60 5.27
C PHE A 581 25.26 6.55 4.91
N LEU A 582 25.63 7.12 3.78
CA LEU A 582 27.02 7.08 3.29
C LEU A 582 27.85 8.24 3.88
N PRO A 583 29.20 8.15 3.83
CA PRO A 583 30.06 9.29 4.20
C PRO A 583 29.73 10.54 3.36
N GLY A 584 29.69 11.69 4.04
CA GLY A 584 29.27 12.96 3.42
C GLY A 584 27.77 13.24 3.46
N HIS A 585 26.92 12.22 3.66
CA HIS A 585 25.50 12.41 3.90
C HIS A 585 25.26 12.99 5.30
N ARG A 586 24.06 13.56 5.51
CA ARG A 586 23.59 14.04 6.81
C ARG A 586 22.32 13.31 7.21
N ILE A 587 22.13 13.10 8.50
CA ILE A 587 20.85 12.68 9.04
C ILE A 587 20.03 13.94 9.29
N MET A 588 18.77 13.95 8.85
CA MET A 588 17.84 15.02 9.13
C MET A 588 16.57 14.46 9.77
N VAL A 589 16.02 15.23 10.71
CA VAL A 589 14.70 14.99 11.29
C VAL A 589 13.85 16.23 11.09
N GLN A 590 12.68 16.06 10.48
CA GLN A 590 11.66 17.11 10.39
C GLN A 590 10.49 16.76 11.30
N VAL A 591 9.97 17.78 12.03
CA VAL A 591 8.79 17.67 12.89
C VAL A 591 7.76 18.71 12.45
N GLN A 592 6.53 18.27 12.21
CA GLN A 592 5.39 19.08 11.79
C GLN A 592 4.09 18.52 12.33
N SER A 593 2.94 19.20 12.10
CA SER A 593 1.64 18.73 12.62
C SER A 593 0.69 18.20 11.56
N THR A 594 1.05 18.19 10.29
CA THR A 594 0.17 17.72 9.21
C THR A 594 0.95 17.11 8.06
N LEU A 595 0.35 16.11 7.40
CA LEU A 595 0.70 15.59 6.07
C LEU A 595 -0.56 15.68 5.20
N PHE A 596 -0.92 16.92 4.82
CA PHE A 596 -2.22 17.15 4.19
C PHE A 596 -2.13 17.10 2.65
N PRO A 597 -3.13 16.58 1.95
CA PRO A 597 -4.36 15.95 2.42
C PRO A 597 -4.26 14.43 2.62
N LEU A 598 -3.07 13.84 2.73
CA LEU A 598 -2.91 12.40 2.96
C LEU A 598 -3.72 11.96 4.19
N TYR A 599 -3.51 12.67 5.30
CA TYR A 599 -4.30 12.51 6.53
C TYR A 599 -5.24 13.70 6.76
N ASP A 600 -6.34 13.45 7.47
CA ASP A 600 -7.30 14.46 7.89
C ASP A 600 -6.66 15.46 8.87
N ARG A 601 -7.10 16.72 8.81
CA ARG A 601 -6.59 17.79 9.68
C ARG A 601 -7.07 17.62 11.11
N ASN A 602 -6.15 17.72 12.06
CA ASN A 602 -6.51 17.88 13.45
C ASN A 602 -7.05 19.30 13.70
N PRO A 603 -8.22 19.45 14.34
CA PRO A 603 -8.76 20.77 14.69
C PRO A 603 -7.91 21.55 15.70
N GLN A 604 -6.97 20.91 16.39
CA GLN A 604 -6.16 21.43 17.50
C GLN A 604 -6.99 21.78 18.75
N LYS A 605 -8.24 21.43 18.69
CA LYS A 605 -9.22 21.45 19.76
C LYS A 605 -9.81 20.05 19.88
N TYR A 606 -9.84 19.51 21.09
CA TYR A 606 -10.46 18.21 21.31
C TYR A 606 -11.95 18.28 20.95
N VAL A 607 -12.36 17.41 20.06
CA VAL A 607 -13.76 17.11 19.72
C VAL A 607 -13.93 15.60 19.82
N ASP A 608 -15.13 15.14 20.15
CA ASP A 608 -15.38 13.71 20.34
C ASP A 608 -15.05 12.90 19.09
N ASN A 609 -15.36 13.45 17.91
CA ASN A 609 -15.10 12.80 16.62
C ASN A 609 -14.58 13.81 15.58
N ILE A 610 -13.34 13.65 15.15
CA ILE A 610 -12.70 14.53 14.15
C ILE A 610 -13.37 14.44 12.77
N PHE A 611 -13.92 13.28 12.39
CA PHE A 611 -14.64 13.16 11.12
C PHE A 611 -15.76 14.19 10.96
N THR A 612 -16.38 14.57 12.07
CA THR A 612 -17.53 15.50 12.10
C THR A 612 -17.18 16.87 12.68
N ALA A 613 -15.88 17.20 12.77
CA ALA A 613 -15.42 18.50 13.22
C ALA A 613 -16.02 19.63 12.36
N LYS A 614 -16.46 20.71 13.01
CA LYS A 614 -17.08 21.84 12.36
C LYS A 614 -16.04 22.92 12.06
N PRO A 615 -16.31 23.85 11.13
CA PRO A 615 -15.38 24.93 10.81
C PRO A 615 -14.89 25.74 12.03
N GLU A 616 -15.75 25.97 13.01
CA GLU A 616 -15.44 26.68 14.26
C GLU A 616 -14.59 25.87 15.27
N ASP A 617 -14.38 24.59 15.04
CA ASP A 617 -13.51 23.76 15.88
C ASP A 617 -12.03 23.91 15.50
N TYR A 618 -11.75 24.26 14.25
CA TYR A 618 -10.39 24.42 13.76
C TYR A 618 -9.76 25.72 14.24
N GLN A 619 -8.67 25.60 14.99
CA GLN A 619 -7.95 26.73 15.55
C GLN A 619 -6.44 26.58 15.37
N LYS A 620 -5.74 27.73 15.33
CA LYS A 620 -4.28 27.73 15.39
C LYS A 620 -3.82 27.31 16.78
N ALA A 621 -2.71 26.59 16.82
CA ALA A 621 -2.05 26.27 18.08
C ALA A 621 -0.53 26.40 17.95
N THR A 622 0.10 26.87 19.03
CA THR A 622 1.55 26.84 19.16
C THR A 622 1.98 25.47 19.64
N GLN A 623 2.87 24.88 18.88
CA GLN A 623 3.48 23.57 19.15
C GLN A 623 4.89 23.78 19.65
N ARG A 624 5.32 23.05 20.68
CA ARG A 624 6.68 23.12 21.23
C ARG A 624 7.28 21.73 21.30
N ILE A 625 8.48 21.59 20.79
CA ILE A 625 9.29 20.37 20.85
C ILE A 625 10.39 20.60 21.86
N TRP A 626 10.37 19.84 22.96
CA TRP A 626 11.29 19.98 24.08
C TRP A 626 12.57 19.19 23.82
N HIS A 627 13.71 19.79 24.08
CA HIS A 627 15.03 19.20 23.79
C HIS A 627 16.08 19.47 24.87
N SER A 628 15.67 19.76 26.12
CA SER A 628 16.61 20.13 27.18
C SER A 628 16.48 19.23 28.40
N GLY A 629 17.59 18.78 28.94
CA GLY A 629 17.66 18.04 30.19
C GLY A 629 16.88 16.73 30.16
N ASP A 630 15.95 16.54 31.07
CA ASP A 630 15.14 15.31 31.16
C ASP A 630 13.98 15.27 30.15
N ASP A 631 13.63 16.43 29.61
CA ASP A 631 12.61 16.56 28.57
C ASP A 631 13.19 16.48 27.13
N ALA A 632 14.40 15.95 26.98
CA ALA A 632 15.05 15.89 25.67
C ALA A 632 14.37 14.88 24.74
N SER A 633 13.77 15.38 23.64
CA SER A 633 13.25 14.55 22.56
C SER A 633 14.36 13.86 21.78
N TYR A 634 14.13 12.63 21.35
CA TYR A 634 15.07 11.86 20.54
C TYR A 634 14.37 10.83 19.67
N ILE A 635 15.10 10.31 18.68
CA ILE A 635 14.72 9.11 17.96
C ILE A 635 15.66 7.98 18.36
N SER A 636 15.12 6.89 18.84
CA SER A 636 15.84 5.66 19.12
C SER A 636 16.19 4.98 17.80
N LEU A 637 17.41 5.20 17.28
CA LEU A 637 17.84 4.68 15.99
C LEU A 637 18.37 3.25 16.08
N PRO A 638 17.93 2.33 15.23
CA PRO A 638 18.39 0.94 15.19
C PRO A 638 19.74 0.82 14.46
N VAL A 639 20.77 1.48 15.01
CA VAL A 639 22.13 1.49 14.44
C VAL A 639 22.82 0.16 14.68
N VAL A 640 23.31 -0.46 13.62
CA VAL A 640 24.09 -1.69 13.63
C VAL A 640 25.51 -1.44 13.12
N PRO A 641 26.49 -2.29 13.47
CA PRO A 641 27.81 -2.21 12.87
C PRO A 641 27.72 -2.30 11.34
N ALA A 642 28.41 -1.40 10.63
CA ALA A 642 28.58 -1.54 9.20
C ALA A 642 29.37 -2.83 8.93
N GLU A 643 28.87 -3.68 8.03
CA GLU A 643 29.65 -4.83 7.56
C GLU A 643 30.89 -4.30 6.85
N GLN A 644 32.07 -4.80 7.26
CA GLN A 644 33.36 -4.47 6.64
C GLN A 644 33.49 -5.08 5.27
#